data_01c806c44cb0b989152d47b97fa2c456
#
_entry.id   01c806c44cb0b989152d47b97fa2c456
#
_cell.length_a   1.000
_cell.length_b   1.000
_cell.length_c   1.000
_cell.angle_alpha   90.00
_cell.angle_beta   90.00
_cell.angle_gamma   90.00
#
_symmetry.space_group_name_H-M   'P 1'
#
loop_
_entity.id
_entity.type
_entity.pdbx_description
1 polymer ?
#
loop_
_entity_poly.entity_id
_entity_poly.type
_entity_poly.pdbx_seq_one_letter_code
_entity_poly.pdbx_strand_id
1 'polypeptide(L)'
;MKRALFICFSIFSFALPCPAQQTAHLELESPYGSFVEDDFPFFTQTLDAREFGENPEPTNLTPRGIIVKLGSDHYGCFDPDLLRWSLIWKANDGGEYLTMDGMAPGSYRLPNRKAPSGQKSLPKPIGTPIYVSPALPGWAAKKSDLDADPRTQNGAEEGEIGLGPLPAEIGRFSGIRLLANGVQLEFEVGGQPVSERLEMKEGKMCRTVTFEKEIFHRSIPDCELSVEKTSPEPKAPKKLWKEPVTTGTPINGDNDAAFTFDDLPLPDPNPWRRNIRLGGFDFFPDGRAAFCTFDGDVWIAEGIKEGSQTATWTRFASGLHEPKTVCVVDEKIYVSDRNGIVCLIDSDGNGEVDWYENFSNIVPQTAETREFAMDMVADGKGGFFLAKGGQVGSTRGIANGTIVQVAPDGRSYEVIATGLRQPYIGYDPESGILTSSDQQGHWKPATPIYRIERGKYYGFQPAKLKDKAVHPDPIAPPEIWIPHFINQSGASQVWMKNGANMGQLDQQLVHIGYNRPEIFRVYLDENRNQGAVVPILSGFPAGILKGRIHPQDGRLYTTGFEIWGTSGERVSGLFRVRPGDKQSWLPTQITAGKRGVLLTFDHPLSEDFASDLGRYSVDRWNYEQTHNYGSGNFKLDGKPGQESVGVASTKLSKDKKSLFLGLVAMQPSNSLRITYRLPVADSTQVDSAYLTTSKLAKLDLTAMGFADDEVDLTPPKTLTGTATTIKPTAQLGKDTSLRYGCIACHATGEKEIPAPAATNAEGAQVAVGPPWIGLWGSHRTFTDGSFIKSVDETYLRESILDPGRRVAEGFETEKTGVGMPSYLGVLKDHEIDSIILYIQSLKKKKK
;
A
#
# COMPACT_ATOMS: atom_id res chain seq x y z
N MET A 1 35.40 -61.11 22.11
CA MET A 1 34.08 -61.14 21.48
C MET A 1 33.19 -60.13 22.19
N LYS A 2 33.20 -58.89 21.85
CA LYS A 2 32.24 -57.88 22.29
C LYS A 2 31.94 -57.01 21.08
N ARG A 3 30.70 -57.08 20.58
CA ARG A 3 30.20 -56.20 19.52
C ARG A 3 29.90 -54.85 20.17
N ALA A 4 30.57 -53.78 19.70
CA ALA A 4 30.26 -52.41 20.04
C ALA A 4 29.17 -51.93 19.07
N LEU A 5 28.03 -51.52 19.62
CA LEU A 5 26.92 -50.91 18.94
C LEU A 5 27.23 -49.39 18.82
N PHE A 6 27.50 -48.93 17.64
CA PHE A 6 27.58 -47.49 17.40
C PHE A 6 26.14 -46.94 17.25
N ILE A 7 25.71 -46.17 18.22
CA ILE A 7 24.49 -45.37 18.13
C ILE A 7 24.92 -44.02 17.54
N CYS A 8 24.51 -43.77 16.30
CA CYS A 8 24.58 -42.42 15.70
C CYS A 8 23.57 -41.53 16.38
N PHE A 9 24.01 -40.62 17.21
CA PHE A 9 23.22 -39.48 17.65
C PHE A 9 23.22 -38.43 16.52
N SER A 10 22.11 -38.33 15.81
CA SER A 10 21.82 -37.16 14.95
C SER A 10 21.58 -35.98 15.87
N ILE A 11 22.56 -35.11 15.96
CA ILE A 11 22.39 -33.82 16.62
C ILE A 11 21.53 -32.95 15.68
N PHE A 12 20.24 -32.89 15.97
CA PHE A 12 19.41 -31.79 15.47
C PHE A 12 19.90 -30.52 16.16
N SER A 13 20.67 -29.70 15.43
CA SER A 13 20.90 -28.32 15.81
C SER A 13 19.56 -27.58 15.69
N PHE A 14 18.85 -27.47 16.81
CA PHE A 14 17.85 -26.43 16.95
C PHE A 14 18.63 -25.10 16.89
N ALA A 15 18.53 -24.41 15.76
CA ALA A 15 18.84 -22.99 15.74
C ALA A 15 17.87 -22.34 16.75
N LEU A 16 18.39 -21.94 17.89
CA LEU A 16 17.66 -21.08 18.82
C LEU A 16 17.29 -19.82 18.03
N PRO A 17 16.05 -19.38 18.03
CA PRO A 17 15.70 -18.09 17.46
C PRO A 17 16.58 -17.07 18.15
N CYS A 18 17.35 -16.32 17.36
CA CYS A 18 18.06 -15.13 17.84
C CYS A 18 17.02 -14.29 18.59
N PRO A 19 17.26 -13.88 19.85
CA PRO A 19 16.32 -13.02 20.52
C PRO A 19 16.21 -11.76 19.67
N ALA A 20 15.02 -11.55 19.05
CA ALA A 20 14.68 -10.27 18.47
C ALA A 20 15.03 -9.25 19.56
N GLN A 21 15.94 -8.33 19.27
CA GLN A 21 16.17 -7.19 20.14
C GLN A 21 14.81 -6.50 20.28
N GLN A 22 14.11 -6.83 21.37
CA GLN A 22 13.02 -6.00 21.85
C GLN A 22 13.69 -4.70 22.24
N THR A 23 13.73 -3.75 21.29
CA THR A 23 14.00 -2.37 21.64
C THR A 23 12.97 -2.01 22.71
N ALA A 24 13.45 -1.68 23.89
CA ALA A 24 12.61 -1.23 24.97
C ALA A 24 12.01 0.11 24.52
N HIS A 25 10.81 0.05 23.91
CA HIS A 25 10.05 1.26 23.65
C HIS A 25 9.79 1.91 25.00
N LEU A 26 10.29 3.12 25.16
CA LEU A 26 9.93 3.96 26.30
C LEU A 26 8.40 4.02 26.31
N GLU A 27 7.77 3.61 27.40
CA GLU A 27 6.33 3.78 27.58
C GLU A 27 6.02 5.26 27.41
N LEU A 28 5.28 5.59 26.36
CA LEU A 28 4.79 6.94 26.17
C LEU A 28 3.70 7.19 27.22
N GLU A 29 3.67 8.35 27.80
CA GLU A 29 2.60 8.78 28.71
C GLU A 29 1.24 8.70 28.00
N SER A 30 1.23 8.94 26.69
CA SER A 30 0.08 8.74 25.79
C SER A 30 0.46 7.84 24.62
N PRO A 31 -0.38 6.85 24.23
CA PRO A 31 -0.15 6.04 23.05
C PRO A 31 -0.19 6.85 21.74
N TYR A 32 -0.67 8.10 21.79
CA TYR A 32 -0.78 9.00 20.63
C TYR A 32 0.28 10.10 20.60
N GLY A 33 1.12 10.22 21.62
CA GLY A 33 2.09 11.31 21.77
C GLY A 33 3.14 11.41 20.65
N SER A 34 3.32 10.33 19.86
CA SER A 34 4.28 10.32 18.76
C SER A 34 3.73 10.83 17.42
N PHE A 35 2.43 11.15 17.33
CA PHE A 35 1.83 11.67 16.08
C PHE A 35 2.00 13.19 15.92
N VAL A 36 2.12 13.91 17.02
CA VAL A 36 2.35 15.35 17.04
C VAL A 36 3.61 15.63 17.82
N GLU A 37 4.43 16.51 17.29
CA GLU A 37 5.63 16.99 17.99
C GLU A 37 5.34 18.34 18.63
N ASP A 38 5.38 18.39 19.96
CA ASP A 38 4.98 19.57 20.72
C ASP A 38 5.84 20.81 20.43
N ASP A 39 7.11 20.63 20.11
CA ASP A 39 8.04 21.71 19.82
C ASP A 39 8.06 22.16 18.34
N PHE A 40 7.32 21.44 17.46
CA PHE A 40 7.23 21.81 16.05
C PHE A 40 6.07 22.79 15.82
N PRO A 41 6.24 23.87 15.02
CA PRO A 41 5.29 24.98 15.01
C PRO A 41 4.00 24.70 14.25
N PHE A 42 3.94 23.63 13.44
CA PHE A 42 2.73 23.23 12.72
C PHE A 42 2.69 21.72 12.46
N PHE A 43 1.52 21.24 12.12
CA PHE A 43 1.33 19.94 11.46
C PHE A 43 0.11 19.99 10.57
N THR A 44 0.03 19.09 9.60
CA THR A 44 -1.08 19.02 8.68
C THR A 44 -1.98 17.84 9.03
N GLN A 45 -3.31 18.09 9.04
CA GLN A 45 -4.31 17.09 9.41
C GLN A 45 -5.70 17.50 8.92
N THR A 46 -6.59 16.52 8.68
CA THR A 46 -8.02 16.79 8.57
C THR A 46 -8.55 17.28 9.92
N LEU A 47 -9.37 18.33 9.92
CA LEU A 47 -10.00 18.85 11.13
C LEU A 47 -11.52 18.92 10.97
N ASP A 48 -12.26 18.25 11.86
CA ASP A 48 -13.73 18.28 11.93
C ASP A 48 -14.18 19.22 13.05
N ALA A 49 -14.53 20.45 12.68
CA ALA A 49 -15.01 21.47 13.59
C ALA A 49 -16.53 21.75 13.43
N ARG A 50 -17.26 20.89 12.73
CA ARG A 50 -18.70 21.09 12.39
C ARG A 50 -19.62 21.17 13.60
N GLU A 51 -19.20 20.62 14.74
CA GLU A 51 -19.95 20.60 16.00
C GLU A 51 -19.26 21.39 17.13
N PHE A 52 -18.23 22.18 16.81
CA PHE A 52 -17.39 22.81 17.82
C PHE A 52 -17.91 24.18 18.28
N GLY A 53 -18.06 24.37 19.59
CA GLY A 53 -18.51 25.60 20.24
C GLY A 53 -20.04 25.68 20.41
N GLU A 54 -20.48 26.79 21.00
CA GLU A 54 -21.93 27.03 21.26
C GLU A 54 -22.71 27.36 19.98
N ASN A 55 -22.07 27.97 18.99
CA ASN A 55 -22.63 28.32 17.68
C ASN A 55 -21.78 27.65 16.59
N PRO A 56 -21.94 26.36 16.36
CA PRO A 56 -21.12 25.61 15.45
C PRO A 56 -21.42 25.99 13.98
N GLU A 57 -20.39 25.93 13.14
CA GLU A 57 -20.53 26.12 11.69
C GLU A 57 -20.59 24.74 10.98
N PRO A 58 -21.78 24.32 10.51
CA PRO A 58 -21.98 22.96 9.99
C PRO A 58 -21.13 22.61 8.75
N THR A 59 -20.59 23.62 8.05
CA THR A 59 -19.73 23.40 6.88
C THR A 59 -18.25 23.33 7.23
N ASN A 60 -17.87 23.47 8.52
CA ASN A 60 -16.47 23.60 8.92
C ASN A 60 -15.78 22.23 9.11
N LEU A 61 -15.68 21.50 8.01
CA LEU A 61 -14.78 20.36 7.85
C LEU A 61 -13.65 20.77 6.92
N THR A 62 -12.42 20.69 7.40
CA THR A 62 -11.21 21.07 6.66
C THR A 62 -10.42 19.80 6.32
N PRO A 63 -10.49 19.27 5.09
CA PRO A 63 -9.81 18.03 4.71
C PRO A 63 -8.28 18.15 4.74
N ARG A 64 -7.73 19.34 4.46
CA ARG A 64 -6.29 19.63 4.36
C ARG A 64 -5.88 20.73 5.34
N GLY A 65 -6.27 20.60 6.62
CA GLY A 65 -5.95 21.61 7.61
C GLY A 65 -4.46 21.72 7.89
N ILE A 66 -3.93 22.95 7.89
CA ILE A 66 -2.61 23.28 8.42
C ILE A 66 -2.84 23.82 9.82
N ILE A 67 -2.54 23.01 10.84
CA ILE A 67 -2.73 23.38 12.24
C ILE A 67 -1.46 24.04 12.73
N VAL A 68 -1.56 25.32 13.06
CA VAL A 68 -0.46 26.18 13.48
C VAL A 68 -0.58 26.47 14.97
N LYS A 69 0.53 26.34 15.67
CA LYS A 69 0.66 26.75 17.07
C LYS A 69 0.90 28.26 17.13
N LEU A 70 -0.09 29.03 17.56
CA LEU A 70 -0.04 30.49 17.59
C LEU A 70 0.59 31.06 18.87
N GLY A 71 0.62 30.26 19.92
CA GLY A 71 1.14 30.56 21.23
C GLY A 71 1.19 29.33 22.12
N SER A 72 1.29 29.51 23.45
CA SER A 72 1.39 28.38 24.39
C SER A 72 0.14 27.50 24.42
N ASP A 73 -1.03 28.08 24.22
CA ASP A 73 -2.35 27.44 24.33
C ASP A 73 -3.33 27.85 23.22
N HIS A 74 -2.86 28.53 22.18
CA HIS A 74 -3.66 28.99 21.04
C HIS A 74 -3.24 28.28 19.76
N TYR A 75 -4.24 27.85 18.99
CA TYR A 75 -4.07 27.11 17.74
C TYR A 75 -4.93 27.71 16.65
N GLY A 76 -4.48 27.61 15.42
CA GLY A 76 -5.24 28.00 14.25
C GLY A 76 -5.19 26.90 13.19
N CYS A 77 -6.31 26.65 12.53
CA CYS A 77 -6.38 25.76 11.38
C CYS A 77 -6.51 26.61 10.11
N PHE A 78 -5.53 26.58 9.23
CA PHE A 78 -5.60 27.21 7.93
C PHE A 78 -5.99 26.18 6.88
N ASP A 79 -6.96 26.54 6.04
CA ASP A 79 -7.46 25.76 4.92
C ASP A 79 -6.78 26.25 3.61
N PRO A 80 -5.79 25.52 3.08
CA PRO A 80 -5.06 25.92 1.88
C PRO A 80 -5.91 25.84 0.60
N ASP A 81 -7.02 25.10 0.62
CA ASP A 81 -7.92 25.01 -0.53
C ASP A 81 -8.78 26.27 -0.69
N LEU A 82 -9.15 26.92 0.41
CA LEU A 82 -9.94 28.18 0.43
C LEU A 82 -9.14 29.41 0.89
N LEU A 83 -7.85 29.24 1.18
CA LEU A 83 -6.96 30.29 1.68
C LEU A 83 -7.54 31.01 2.91
N ARG A 84 -8.09 30.25 3.85
CA ARG A 84 -8.80 30.81 5.02
C ARG A 84 -8.33 30.21 6.32
N TRP A 85 -8.37 30.97 7.39
CA TRP A 85 -8.40 30.42 8.74
C TRP A 85 -9.80 29.83 8.96
N SER A 86 -9.90 28.50 9.01
CA SER A 86 -11.17 27.80 9.21
C SER A 86 -11.61 27.86 10.67
N LEU A 87 -10.63 27.77 11.56
CA LEU A 87 -10.84 27.79 13.01
C LEU A 87 -9.63 28.42 13.71
N ILE A 88 -9.89 29.24 14.75
CA ILE A 88 -8.88 29.62 15.77
C ILE A 88 -9.49 29.29 17.13
N TRP A 89 -8.73 28.62 17.97
CA TRP A 89 -9.24 28.20 19.28
C TRP A 89 -8.16 28.22 20.34
N LYS A 90 -8.61 28.25 21.59
CA LYS A 90 -7.76 28.08 22.76
C LYS A 90 -7.97 26.68 23.32
N ALA A 91 -6.87 25.99 23.65
CA ALA A 91 -6.90 24.70 24.35
C ALA A 91 -7.69 24.78 25.66
N ASN A 92 -8.16 23.64 26.17
CA ASN A 92 -8.78 23.59 27.48
C ASN A 92 -7.76 23.84 28.62
N ASP A 93 -8.25 23.97 29.83
CA ASP A 93 -7.38 24.25 31.03
C ASP A 93 -6.40 23.10 31.30
N GLY A 94 -6.63 21.91 30.75
CA GLY A 94 -5.71 20.76 30.81
C GLY A 94 -4.65 20.74 29.70
N GLY A 95 -4.68 21.72 28.78
CA GLY A 95 -3.76 21.81 27.66
C GLY A 95 -4.16 20.93 26.47
N GLU A 96 -5.29 20.24 26.54
CA GLU A 96 -5.80 19.47 25.39
C GLU A 96 -6.40 20.41 24.36
N TYR A 97 -6.05 20.20 23.08
CA TYR A 97 -6.49 21.05 21.98
C TYR A 97 -7.09 20.27 20.81
N LEU A 98 -6.85 18.95 20.75
CA LEU A 98 -7.41 18.02 19.76
C LEU A 98 -7.72 16.66 20.39
N THR A 99 -8.67 15.94 19.75
CA THR A 99 -8.92 14.53 20.06
C THR A 99 -7.77 13.68 19.53
N MET A 100 -6.88 13.21 20.39
CA MET A 100 -5.66 12.48 20.00
C MET A 100 -5.96 11.10 19.38
N ASP A 101 -7.06 10.47 19.74
CA ASP A 101 -7.50 9.22 19.10
C ASP A 101 -7.92 9.44 17.64
N GLY A 102 -8.34 10.65 17.27
CA GLY A 102 -8.58 11.06 15.89
C GLY A 102 -7.30 11.26 15.07
N MET A 103 -6.15 11.45 15.72
CA MET A 103 -4.85 11.62 15.06
C MET A 103 -4.22 10.30 14.63
N ALA A 104 -4.60 9.18 15.26
CA ALA A 104 -4.02 7.89 14.94
C ALA A 104 -4.54 7.42 13.56
N PRO A 105 -3.65 7.11 12.59
CA PRO A 105 -4.07 6.57 11.30
C PRO A 105 -4.89 5.30 11.46
N GLY A 106 -5.88 5.12 10.58
CA GLY A 106 -6.69 3.91 10.55
C GLY A 106 -5.81 2.66 10.50
N SER A 107 -6.16 1.63 11.27
CA SER A 107 -5.41 0.38 11.40
C SER A 107 -4.03 0.51 12.06
N TYR A 108 -3.71 1.63 12.69
CA TYR A 108 -2.46 1.83 13.39
C TYR A 108 -2.19 0.72 14.44
N ARG A 109 -0.95 0.26 14.47
CA ARG A 109 -0.44 -0.68 15.47
C ARG A 109 0.79 -0.11 16.14
N LEU A 110 0.84 -0.22 17.46
CA LEU A 110 2.08 0.00 18.19
C LEU A 110 3.08 -1.12 17.84
N PRO A 111 4.39 -0.88 18.00
CA PRO A 111 5.43 -1.87 17.71
C PRO A 111 5.23 -3.23 18.40
N ASN A 112 4.59 -3.24 19.59
CA ASN A 112 4.23 -4.46 20.32
C ASN A 112 2.86 -5.03 19.89
N ARG A 113 2.26 -4.51 18.83
CA ARG A 113 0.92 -4.84 18.31
C ARG A 113 -0.23 -4.71 19.33
N LYS A 114 0.02 -4.05 20.45
CA LYS A 114 -1.07 -3.63 21.33
C LYS A 114 -1.76 -2.44 20.70
N ALA A 115 -3.06 -2.55 20.48
CA ALA A 115 -3.83 -1.38 20.05
C ALA A 115 -3.68 -0.27 21.10
N PRO A 116 -3.56 0.99 20.66
CA PRO A 116 -4.79 1.74 20.51
C PRO A 116 -5.48 1.29 19.24
N SER A 117 -6.77 1.10 19.32
CA SER A 117 -7.59 0.92 18.16
C SER A 117 -7.50 2.21 17.35
N GLY A 118 -6.85 2.28 16.25
CA GLY A 118 -6.67 3.42 15.37
C GLY A 118 -7.74 4.50 15.33
N GLN A 119 -7.72 5.33 14.38
CA GLN A 119 -8.64 6.46 14.23
C GLN A 119 -10.11 6.02 14.40
N LYS A 120 -10.75 6.46 15.46
CA LYS A 120 -12.17 6.19 15.74
C LYS A 120 -13.10 7.22 15.11
N SER A 121 -12.59 8.43 14.91
CA SER A 121 -13.30 9.56 14.31
C SER A 121 -12.28 10.49 13.67
N LEU A 122 -12.73 11.46 12.89
CA LEU A 122 -11.86 12.56 12.45
C LEU A 122 -11.38 13.36 13.67
N PRO A 123 -10.16 13.95 13.62
CA PRO A 123 -9.68 14.85 14.66
C PRO A 123 -10.67 16.01 14.88
N LYS A 124 -11.07 16.21 16.14
CA LYS A 124 -11.95 17.31 16.56
C LYS A 124 -11.19 18.26 17.47
N PRO A 125 -11.43 19.58 17.37
CA PRO A 125 -10.84 20.54 18.28
C PRO A 125 -11.38 20.36 19.71
N ILE A 126 -10.54 20.66 20.72
CA ILE A 126 -10.90 20.67 22.13
C ILE A 126 -10.58 22.06 22.70
N GLY A 127 -11.46 22.61 23.52
CA GLY A 127 -11.28 23.91 24.16
C GLY A 127 -12.32 24.93 23.78
N THR A 128 -11.94 26.19 23.58
CA THR A 128 -12.86 27.31 23.32
C THR A 128 -12.60 27.93 21.95
N PRO A 129 -13.60 28.00 21.05
CA PRO A 129 -13.46 28.71 19.78
C PRO A 129 -13.30 30.22 19.99
N ILE A 130 -12.36 30.83 19.25
CA ILE A 130 -12.14 32.27 19.18
C ILE A 130 -12.66 32.80 17.86
N TYR A 131 -12.43 32.06 16.78
CA TYR A 131 -12.87 32.39 15.45
C TYR A 131 -13.30 31.15 14.69
N VAL A 132 -14.46 31.21 14.05
CA VAL A 132 -15.02 30.15 13.23
C VAL A 132 -15.41 30.78 11.89
N SER A 133 -15.02 30.16 10.78
CA SER A 133 -15.31 30.64 9.43
C SER A 133 -16.13 29.63 8.63
N PRO A 134 -17.12 30.04 7.84
CA PRO A 134 -17.82 29.15 6.91
C PRO A 134 -16.86 28.67 5.81
N ALA A 135 -17.21 27.60 5.10
CA ALA A 135 -16.43 27.06 3.99
C ALA A 135 -16.50 27.94 2.73
N LEU A 136 -15.99 29.15 2.84
CA LEU A 136 -15.92 30.19 1.81
C LEU A 136 -14.49 30.77 1.72
N PRO A 137 -14.10 31.39 0.60
CA PRO A 137 -12.76 31.96 0.45
C PRO A 137 -12.38 32.93 1.59
N GLY A 138 -11.16 32.80 2.09
CA GLY A 138 -10.60 33.72 3.10
C GLY A 138 -10.05 34.99 2.51
N TRP A 139 -9.62 34.92 1.25
CA TRP A 139 -9.03 36.01 0.47
C TRP A 139 -9.61 36.07 -0.93
N ALA A 140 -9.73 37.27 -1.48
CA ALA A 140 -10.23 37.47 -2.83
C ALA A 140 -9.70 38.80 -3.43
N ALA A 141 -9.58 38.84 -4.76
CA ALA A 141 -9.27 40.04 -5.49
C ALA A 141 -10.43 41.05 -5.53
N LYS A 142 -11.67 40.58 -5.34
CA LYS A 142 -12.89 41.41 -5.26
C LYS A 142 -13.67 41.02 -4.00
N LYS A 143 -14.25 42.00 -3.33
CA LYS A 143 -14.98 41.81 -2.09
C LYS A 143 -16.17 40.82 -2.22
N SER A 144 -16.87 40.87 -3.37
CA SER A 144 -17.98 39.97 -3.68
C SER A 144 -17.60 38.50 -3.71
N ASP A 145 -16.36 38.18 -4.03
CA ASP A 145 -15.90 36.81 -4.21
C ASP A 145 -15.60 36.11 -2.87
N LEU A 146 -15.60 36.88 -1.77
CA LEU A 146 -15.53 36.31 -0.42
C LEU A 146 -16.83 35.59 0.00
N ASP A 147 -17.96 35.92 -0.60
CA ASP A 147 -19.28 35.46 -0.17
C ASP A 147 -19.84 34.29 -1.01
N ALA A 148 -19.05 33.78 -1.93
CA ALA A 148 -19.39 32.66 -2.80
C ALA A 148 -18.21 31.66 -2.92
N ASP A 149 -18.52 30.36 -2.87
CA ASP A 149 -17.55 29.33 -3.20
C ASP A 149 -17.55 29.11 -4.73
N PRO A 150 -16.46 29.45 -5.45
CA PRO A 150 -16.42 29.28 -6.89
C PRO A 150 -16.13 27.84 -7.34
N ARG A 151 -15.86 26.93 -6.40
CA ARG A 151 -15.55 25.53 -6.71
C ARG A 151 -16.80 24.78 -7.12
N THR A 152 -16.69 23.95 -8.13
CA THR A 152 -17.81 23.16 -8.63
C THR A 152 -18.02 21.93 -7.74
N GLN A 153 -19.23 21.74 -7.24
CA GLN A 153 -19.61 20.49 -6.59
C GLN A 153 -19.74 19.39 -7.64
N ASN A 154 -18.77 18.49 -7.69
CA ASN A 154 -18.75 17.40 -8.64
C ASN A 154 -18.76 16.08 -7.89
N GLY A 155 -19.96 15.58 -7.58
CA GLY A 155 -20.17 14.18 -7.22
C GLY A 155 -19.72 13.73 -5.84
N ALA A 156 -19.35 14.63 -4.91
CA ALA A 156 -19.16 14.26 -3.51
C ALA A 156 -20.49 13.82 -2.87
N GLU A 157 -20.48 12.78 -2.06
CA GLU A 157 -21.65 12.38 -1.28
C GLU A 157 -21.95 13.43 -0.19
N GLU A 158 -23.19 13.46 0.28
CA GLU A 158 -23.58 14.33 1.39
C GLU A 158 -22.70 14.05 2.61
N GLY A 159 -22.05 15.11 3.13
CA GLY A 159 -21.11 15.02 4.25
C GLY A 159 -19.65 14.77 3.86
N GLU A 160 -19.33 14.53 2.61
CA GLU A 160 -17.97 14.44 2.10
C GLU A 160 -17.53 15.74 1.42
N ILE A 161 -16.65 16.46 2.10
CA ILE A 161 -16.12 17.73 1.62
C ILE A 161 -14.72 17.48 1.05
N GLY A 162 -14.51 17.87 -0.21
CA GLY A 162 -13.25 17.66 -0.92
C GLY A 162 -13.36 18.16 -2.35
N LEU A 163 -13.63 19.46 -2.49
CA LEU A 163 -13.78 20.08 -3.81
C LEU A 163 -12.45 20.46 -4.46
N GLY A 164 -11.34 20.34 -3.70
CA GLY A 164 -10.03 20.81 -4.13
C GLY A 164 -9.82 22.30 -3.88
N PRO A 165 -8.69 22.86 -4.36
CA PRO A 165 -8.36 24.26 -4.15
C PRO A 165 -9.22 25.19 -5.01
N LEU A 166 -9.18 26.48 -4.68
CA LEU A 166 -9.68 27.55 -5.53
C LEU A 166 -9.08 27.45 -6.95
N PRO A 167 -9.83 27.87 -7.99
CA PRO A 167 -9.24 28.08 -9.30
C PRO A 167 -7.99 28.97 -9.22
N ALA A 168 -6.92 28.60 -9.93
CA ALA A 168 -5.61 29.23 -9.79
C ALA A 168 -5.60 30.74 -10.09
N GLU A 169 -6.53 31.21 -10.93
CA GLU A 169 -6.73 32.62 -11.22
C GLU A 169 -7.36 33.41 -10.06
N ILE A 170 -8.03 32.75 -9.14
CA ILE A 170 -8.64 33.34 -7.93
C ILE A 170 -7.63 33.29 -6.78
N GLY A 171 -7.07 32.11 -6.52
CA GLY A 171 -6.08 31.96 -5.45
C GLY A 171 -5.36 30.62 -5.48
N ARG A 172 -4.12 30.60 -5.01
CA ARG A 172 -3.29 29.40 -4.96
C ARG A 172 -2.42 29.41 -3.70
N PHE A 173 -2.45 28.35 -2.93
CA PHE A 173 -1.52 28.15 -1.84
C PHE A 173 -0.12 27.88 -2.38
N SER A 174 0.91 28.57 -1.85
CA SER A 174 2.31 28.45 -2.29
C SER A 174 3.15 27.64 -1.33
N GLY A 175 2.89 27.72 -0.02
CA GLY A 175 3.62 26.90 0.94
C GLY A 175 3.67 27.46 2.35
N ILE A 176 4.48 26.78 3.19
CA ILE A 176 4.70 27.10 4.61
C ILE A 176 6.18 27.38 4.80
N ARG A 177 6.52 28.57 5.28
CA ARG A 177 7.87 28.93 5.66
C ARG A 177 8.02 28.87 7.17
N LEU A 178 9.01 28.11 7.66
CA LEU A 178 9.39 28.11 9.06
C LEU A 178 10.15 29.38 9.39
N LEU A 179 9.81 29.96 10.53
CA LEU A 179 10.47 31.13 11.06
C LEU A 179 11.12 30.80 12.41
N ALA A 180 12.01 31.66 12.87
CA ALA A 180 12.58 31.54 14.22
C ALA A 180 11.50 31.44 15.34
N ASN A 181 10.32 32.00 15.09
CA ASN A 181 9.15 31.93 15.97
C ASN A 181 7.88 31.72 15.13
N GLY A 182 7.45 30.46 14.95
CA GLY A 182 6.21 30.12 14.26
C GLY A 182 6.39 29.93 12.75
N VAL A 183 5.33 30.19 11.98
CA VAL A 183 5.27 29.97 10.54
C VAL A 183 4.73 31.18 9.81
N GLN A 184 5.10 31.30 8.54
CA GLN A 184 4.50 32.19 7.57
C GLN A 184 3.83 31.35 6.47
N LEU A 185 2.57 31.66 6.18
CA LEU A 185 1.84 31.07 5.07
C LEU A 185 2.02 31.94 3.82
N GLU A 186 2.34 31.35 2.70
CA GLU A 186 2.52 32.03 1.42
C GLU A 186 1.50 31.51 0.40
N PHE A 187 0.90 32.42 -0.35
CA PHE A 187 -0.11 32.11 -1.37
C PHE A 187 -0.26 33.23 -2.38
N GLU A 188 -0.98 32.99 -3.45
CA GLU A 188 -1.33 33.97 -4.49
C GLU A 188 -2.83 34.29 -4.41
N VAL A 189 -3.21 35.53 -4.61
CA VAL A 189 -4.60 36.01 -4.75
C VAL A 189 -4.73 36.89 -5.97
N GLY A 190 -5.53 36.48 -6.94
CA GLY A 190 -5.65 37.22 -8.21
C GLY A 190 -4.32 37.39 -8.93
N GLY A 191 -3.41 36.43 -8.79
CA GLY A 191 -2.09 36.43 -9.42
C GLY A 191 -1.03 37.31 -8.71
N GLN A 192 -1.32 37.86 -7.53
CA GLN A 192 -0.31 38.58 -6.74
C GLN A 192 0.10 37.75 -5.50
N PRO A 193 1.38 37.78 -5.12
CA PRO A 193 1.85 37.08 -3.94
C PRO A 193 1.34 37.74 -2.67
N VAL A 194 1.01 36.91 -1.71
CA VAL A 194 0.58 37.28 -0.37
C VAL A 194 1.34 36.42 0.64
N SER A 195 1.85 37.05 1.70
CA SER A 195 2.30 36.31 2.89
C SER A 195 1.44 36.67 4.09
N GLU A 196 1.20 35.69 4.94
CA GLU A 196 0.38 35.85 6.14
C GLU A 196 1.02 35.15 7.32
N ARG A 197 1.06 35.85 8.47
CA ARG A 197 1.50 35.33 9.74
C ARG A 197 0.46 35.65 10.80
N LEU A 198 0.11 34.64 11.58
CA LEU A 198 -0.80 34.79 12.73
C LEU A 198 -0.08 34.26 13.96
N GLU A 199 -0.06 35.05 15.06
CA GLU A 199 0.64 34.69 16.28
C GLU A 199 0.05 35.39 17.51
N MET A 200 0.31 34.83 18.70
CA MET A 200 0.00 35.50 19.96
C MET A 200 1.22 36.30 20.45
N LYS A 201 1.07 37.60 20.62
CA LYS A 201 2.08 38.51 21.19
C LYS A 201 1.52 39.22 22.41
N GLU A 202 2.19 39.09 23.52
CA GLU A 202 1.80 39.76 24.78
C GLU A 202 0.31 39.56 25.15
N GLY A 203 -0.22 38.36 24.89
CA GLY A 203 -1.61 38.02 25.15
C GLY A 203 -2.62 38.54 24.14
N LYS A 204 -2.18 39.15 23.02
CA LYS A 204 -3.01 39.63 21.94
C LYS A 204 -2.76 38.81 20.68
N MET A 205 -3.80 38.59 19.90
CA MET A 205 -3.71 38.03 18.57
C MET A 205 -3.25 39.08 17.56
N CYS A 206 -2.15 38.81 16.86
CA CYS A 206 -1.54 39.68 15.88
C CYS A 206 -1.50 39.00 14.52
N ARG A 207 -2.08 39.60 13.50
CA ARG A 207 -2.06 39.17 12.12
C ARG A 207 -1.22 40.13 11.30
N THR A 208 -0.11 39.65 10.75
CA THR A 208 0.72 40.40 9.83
C THR A 208 0.51 39.86 8.42
N VAL A 209 0.21 40.74 7.47
CA VAL A 209 -0.02 40.40 6.07
C VAL A 209 0.80 41.27 5.17
N THR A 210 1.30 40.70 4.05
CA THR A 210 2.07 41.43 3.07
C THR A 210 1.43 41.24 1.69
N PHE A 211 1.13 42.33 1.01
CA PHE A 211 0.65 42.34 -0.36
C PHE A 211 0.91 43.73 -0.99
N GLU A 212 1.02 43.79 -2.32
CA GLU A 212 1.33 45.05 -3.04
C GLU A 212 0.10 45.85 -3.41
N LYS A 213 -0.94 45.22 -3.93
CA LYS A 213 -2.17 45.83 -4.42
C LYS A 213 -3.34 45.50 -3.51
N GLU A 214 -4.32 46.38 -3.50
CA GLU A 214 -5.54 46.20 -2.72
C GLU A 214 -6.22 44.84 -3.03
N ILE A 215 -6.40 44.03 -2.01
CA ILE A 215 -7.15 42.78 -2.02
C ILE A 215 -8.00 42.68 -0.76
N PHE A 216 -8.97 41.81 -0.76
CA PHE A 216 -9.93 41.69 0.29
C PHE A 216 -9.67 40.37 1.07
N HIS A 217 -9.87 40.43 2.38
CA HIS A 217 -9.76 39.27 3.25
C HIS A 217 -10.84 39.30 4.35
N ARG A 218 -11.13 38.14 4.91
CA ARG A 218 -11.98 38.04 6.09
C ARG A 218 -11.27 38.60 7.31
N SER A 219 -12.00 39.41 8.08
CA SER A 219 -11.52 39.93 9.36
C SER A 219 -11.58 38.83 10.42
N ILE A 220 -10.61 38.84 11.32
CA ILE A 220 -10.59 38.02 12.52
C ILE A 220 -10.91 38.97 13.68
N PRO A 221 -11.98 38.69 14.49
CA PRO A 221 -12.32 39.54 15.63
C PRO A 221 -11.19 39.63 16.64
N ASP A 222 -11.07 40.74 17.32
CA ASP A 222 -10.09 41.02 18.38
C ASP A 222 -8.62 40.73 17.99
N CYS A 223 -8.32 40.85 16.68
CA CYS A 223 -7.01 40.65 16.10
C CYS A 223 -6.41 41.97 15.63
N GLU A 224 -5.21 42.29 16.10
CA GLU A 224 -4.41 43.45 15.64
C GLU A 224 -3.87 43.14 14.23
N LEU A 225 -4.34 43.89 13.22
CA LEU A 225 -3.90 43.71 11.82
C LEU A 225 -2.77 44.69 11.48
N SER A 226 -1.65 44.17 11.03
CA SER A 226 -0.57 44.91 10.40
C SER A 226 -0.47 44.58 8.92
N VAL A 227 -0.49 45.58 8.06
CA VAL A 227 -0.31 45.43 6.61
C VAL A 227 1.05 46.00 6.22
N GLU A 228 1.89 45.14 5.69
CA GLU A 228 3.26 45.48 5.24
C GLU A 228 3.32 45.50 3.72
N LYS A 229 4.13 46.36 3.12
CA LYS A 229 4.33 46.43 1.66
C LYS A 229 5.39 45.44 1.14
N THR A 230 6.30 45.11 2.01
CA THR A 230 7.37 44.14 1.73
C THR A 230 7.49 43.15 2.87
N SER A 231 7.55 41.86 2.58
CA SER A 231 7.87 40.89 3.59
C SER A 231 9.31 41.10 4.09
N PRO A 232 9.57 41.25 5.39
CA PRO A 232 10.94 41.23 5.87
C PRO A 232 11.57 39.87 5.50
N GLU A 233 12.88 39.88 5.21
CA GLU A 233 13.60 38.64 4.94
C GLU A 233 13.40 37.68 6.13
N PRO A 234 12.84 36.48 5.91
CA PRO A 234 12.51 35.57 6.99
C PRO A 234 13.79 35.09 7.68
N LYS A 235 13.85 35.23 8.99
CA LYS A 235 14.90 34.59 9.78
C LYS A 235 14.58 33.11 9.87
N ALA A 236 15.44 32.28 9.29
CA ALA A 236 15.34 30.82 9.40
C ALA A 236 15.34 30.35 10.86
N PRO A 237 14.65 29.27 11.18
CA PRO A 237 14.66 28.70 12.52
C PRO A 237 16.07 28.20 12.88
N LYS A 238 16.34 28.11 14.16
CA LYS A 238 17.52 27.34 14.62
C LYS A 238 17.27 25.88 14.35
N LYS A 239 18.35 25.15 14.01
CA LYS A 239 18.33 23.71 13.86
C LYS A 239 17.69 23.03 15.09
N LEU A 240 16.61 22.28 14.87
CA LEU A 240 15.83 21.61 15.91
C LEU A 240 16.41 20.23 16.26
N TRP A 241 16.83 19.47 15.25
CA TRP A 241 17.26 18.08 15.41
C TRP A 241 18.77 17.94 15.18
N LYS A 242 19.54 18.34 16.22
CA LYS A 242 21.00 18.53 16.10
C LYS A 242 21.79 17.24 15.96
N GLU A 243 21.32 16.16 16.57
CA GLU A 243 22.08 14.91 16.66
C GLU A 243 21.56 13.90 15.63
N PRO A 244 22.42 13.35 14.78
CA PRO A 244 22.02 12.23 13.93
C PRO A 244 21.88 10.94 14.74
N VAL A 245 21.10 9.99 14.26
CA VAL A 245 20.96 8.65 14.82
C VAL A 245 21.80 7.68 14.00
N THR A 246 22.76 6.99 14.63
CA THR A 246 23.54 5.95 13.96
C THR A 246 22.95 4.59 14.29
N THR A 247 22.64 3.81 13.24
CA THR A 247 22.16 2.43 13.38
C THR A 247 23.32 1.44 13.19
N GLY A 248 23.12 0.23 13.75
CA GLY A 248 24.15 -0.82 13.76
C GLY A 248 24.28 -1.57 12.43
N THR A 249 24.97 -2.70 12.49
CA THR A 249 25.27 -3.55 11.35
C THR A 249 23.98 -4.21 10.82
N PRO A 250 23.77 -4.25 9.49
CA PRO A 250 22.70 -5.04 8.89
C PRO A 250 22.77 -6.52 9.25
N ILE A 251 21.62 -7.16 9.41
CA ILE A 251 21.50 -8.61 9.56
C ILE A 251 21.48 -9.20 8.15
N ASN A 252 22.57 -9.85 7.77
CA ASN A 252 22.68 -10.41 6.43
C ASN A 252 21.78 -11.63 6.27
N GLY A 253 21.13 -11.71 5.13
CA GLY A 253 20.37 -12.88 4.71
C GLY A 253 21.26 -14.07 4.36
N ASP A 254 20.64 -15.25 4.33
CA ASP A 254 21.34 -16.49 3.96
C ASP A 254 21.76 -16.47 2.49
N ASN A 255 23.04 -16.63 2.24
CA ASN A 255 23.58 -16.71 0.87
C ASN A 255 23.27 -18.03 0.19
N ASP A 256 22.88 -19.08 0.92
CA ASP A 256 22.53 -20.39 0.36
C ASP A 256 21.16 -20.38 -0.35
N ALA A 257 20.91 -19.33 -1.13
CA ALA A 257 19.71 -19.09 -1.93
C ALA A 257 20.07 -18.40 -3.25
N ALA A 258 19.14 -18.38 -4.22
CA ALA A 258 19.34 -17.64 -5.47
C ALA A 258 19.16 -16.11 -5.28
N PHE A 259 18.22 -15.74 -4.42
CA PHE A 259 17.99 -14.37 -3.96
C PHE A 259 17.78 -14.39 -2.45
N THR A 260 18.25 -13.34 -1.81
CA THR A 260 18.11 -13.14 -0.36
C THR A 260 17.89 -11.68 -0.04
N PHE A 261 17.60 -11.37 1.21
CA PHE A 261 17.54 -9.98 1.68
C PHE A 261 18.34 -9.81 2.97
N ASP A 262 18.96 -8.65 3.09
CA ASP A 262 19.56 -8.20 4.33
C ASP A 262 18.59 -7.27 5.03
N ASP A 263 18.53 -7.35 6.34
CA ASP A 263 17.66 -6.55 7.19
C ASP A 263 18.43 -5.36 7.77
N LEU A 264 18.05 -4.14 7.38
CA LEU A 264 18.74 -2.92 7.78
C LEU A 264 18.08 -2.32 9.02
N PRO A 265 18.85 -2.06 10.09
CA PRO A 265 18.30 -1.45 11.31
C PRO A 265 17.74 -0.06 11.05
N LEU A 266 16.57 0.21 11.61
CA LEU A 266 15.91 1.51 11.56
C LEU A 266 16.36 2.39 12.74
N PRO A 267 16.22 3.75 12.65
CA PRO A 267 16.53 4.67 13.73
C PRO A 267 15.44 4.65 14.82
N ASP A 268 15.23 3.47 15.41
CA ASP A 268 14.24 3.22 16.45
C ASP A 268 14.89 2.35 17.56
N PRO A 269 14.98 2.86 18.82
CA PRO A 269 14.47 4.16 19.30
C PRO A 269 15.28 5.37 18.80
N ASN A 270 14.65 6.55 18.84
CA ASN A 270 15.30 7.82 18.53
C ASN A 270 15.04 8.85 19.63
N PRO A 271 15.87 9.94 19.73
CA PRO A 271 15.77 10.92 20.82
C PRO A 271 14.42 11.64 20.90
N TRP A 272 13.71 11.75 19.79
CA TRP A 272 12.42 12.47 19.68
C TRP A 272 11.21 11.55 19.88
N ARG A 273 11.42 10.25 20.16
CA ARG A 273 10.35 9.25 20.36
C ARG A 273 9.39 9.16 19.17
N ARG A 274 9.88 9.48 17.95
CA ARG A 274 9.08 9.38 16.74
C ARG A 274 8.96 7.93 16.29
N ASN A 275 7.78 7.56 15.83
CA ASN A 275 7.58 6.26 15.20
C ASN A 275 8.29 6.21 13.85
N ILE A 276 8.97 5.12 13.55
CA ILE A 276 9.64 4.90 12.27
C ILE A 276 8.81 3.89 11.46
N ARG A 277 7.72 4.39 10.87
CA ARG A 277 6.88 3.62 9.94
C ARG A 277 7.14 4.11 8.52
N LEU A 278 8.11 3.47 7.84
CA LEU A 278 8.61 3.91 6.55
C LEU A 278 7.55 3.72 5.45
N GLY A 279 6.96 4.80 4.96
CA GLY A 279 5.95 4.82 3.90
C GLY A 279 6.56 4.64 2.53
N GLY A 280 7.58 5.41 2.21
CA GLY A 280 8.29 5.38 0.95
C GLY A 280 9.66 6.05 1.04
N PHE A 281 10.44 5.88 -0.01
CA PHE A 281 11.79 6.44 -0.09
C PHE A 281 12.24 6.60 -1.54
N ASP A 282 13.28 7.40 -1.74
CA ASP A 282 14.01 7.47 -2.99
C ASP A 282 15.47 7.84 -2.73
N PHE A 283 16.34 7.53 -3.70
CA PHE A 283 17.77 7.77 -3.59
C PHE A 283 18.18 9.06 -4.28
N PHE A 284 19.13 9.77 -3.66
CA PHE A 284 19.96 10.75 -4.33
C PHE A 284 21.01 10.06 -5.20
N PRO A 285 21.53 10.76 -6.24
CA PRO A 285 22.59 10.19 -7.09
C PRO A 285 23.86 9.78 -6.33
N ASP A 286 24.13 10.42 -5.20
CA ASP A 286 25.28 10.14 -4.34
C ASP A 286 25.09 8.92 -3.40
N GLY A 287 23.91 8.29 -3.42
CA GLY A 287 23.57 7.11 -2.63
C GLY A 287 22.96 7.38 -1.27
N ARG A 288 22.80 8.64 -0.87
CA ARG A 288 21.90 8.99 0.24
C ARG A 288 20.45 8.66 -0.12
N ALA A 289 19.62 8.45 0.86
CA ALA A 289 18.19 8.23 0.62
C ALA A 289 17.32 9.13 1.50
N ALA A 290 16.25 9.65 0.92
CA ALA A 290 15.19 10.33 1.65
C ALA A 290 14.06 9.34 1.92
N PHE A 291 13.64 9.21 3.18
CA PHE A 291 12.55 8.34 3.65
C PHE A 291 11.44 9.19 4.26
N CYS A 292 10.19 8.94 3.89
CA CYS A 292 9.06 9.47 4.66
C CYS A 292 8.53 8.43 5.64
N THR A 293 8.12 8.88 6.82
CA THR A 293 7.35 8.06 7.77
C THR A 293 5.89 8.42 7.68
N PHE A 294 5.02 7.43 7.82
CA PHE A 294 3.56 7.66 7.81
C PHE A 294 3.09 8.60 8.92
N ASP A 295 3.92 8.79 9.94
CA ASP A 295 3.71 9.72 11.06
C ASP A 295 4.08 11.18 10.75
N GLY A 296 4.51 11.47 9.51
CA GLY A 296 4.68 12.83 9.01
C GLY A 296 6.10 13.38 9.01
N ASP A 297 7.11 12.54 9.23
CA ASP A 297 8.51 12.95 9.19
C ASP A 297 9.17 12.59 7.86
N VAL A 298 10.24 13.30 7.51
CA VAL A 298 11.19 12.90 6.48
C VAL A 298 12.58 12.78 7.09
N TRP A 299 13.25 11.68 6.78
CA TRP A 299 14.60 11.37 7.25
C TRP A 299 15.53 11.19 6.06
N ILE A 300 16.78 11.64 6.19
CA ILE A 300 17.85 11.36 5.24
C ILE A 300 18.78 10.33 5.86
N ALA A 301 19.02 9.24 5.13
CA ALA A 301 19.93 8.19 5.54
C ALA A 301 21.16 8.16 4.63
N GLU A 302 22.31 7.97 5.26
CA GLU A 302 23.62 7.78 4.62
C GLU A 302 24.20 6.43 5.04
N GLY A 303 25.02 5.80 4.20
CA GLY A 303 25.72 4.55 4.53
C GLY A 303 24.84 3.31 4.51
N ILE A 304 23.74 3.29 3.77
CA ILE A 304 22.86 2.11 3.66
C ILE A 304 23.23 1.14 2.55
N LYS A 305 24.27 1.43 1.73
CA LYS A 305 24.69 0.59 0.61
C LYS A 305 25.30 -0.75 1.06
N GLU A 306 25.40 -1.69 0.13
CA GLU A 306 26.05 -2.98 0.35
C GLU A 306 27.48 -2.83 0.88
N GLY A 307 27.83 -3.62 1.90
CA GLY A 307 29.12 -3.55 2.58
C GLY A 307 29.23 -2.52 3.70
N SER A 308 28.27 -1.59 3.84
CA SER A 308 28.25 -0.67 4.97
C SER A 308 27.93 -1.39 6.27
N GLN A 309 28.62 -1.02 7.35
CA GLN A 309 28.43 -1.60 8.69
C GLN A 309 27.49 -0.77 9.56
N THR A 310 27.31 0.49 9.24
CA THR A 310 26.45 1.43 9.96
C THR A 310 25.77 2.36 8.97
N ALA A 311 24.62 2.88 9.36
CA ALA A 311 23.97 3.96 8.65
C ALA A 311 23.74 5.14 9.60
N THR A 312 23.79 6.36 9.06
CA THR A 312 23.53 7.60 9.78
C THR A 312 22.23 8.20 9.29
N TRP A 313 21.33 8.47 10.20
CA TRP A 313 20.01 9.00 9.93
C TRP A 313 19.87 10.42 10.49
N THR A 314 19.54 11.37 9.65
CA THR A 314 19.28 12.75 10.01
C THR A 314 17.82 13.06 9.77
N ARG A 315 17.16 13.64 10.77
CA ARG A 315 15.79 14.09 10.61
C ARG A 315 15.78 15.39 9.82
N PHE A 316 14.95 15.45 8.75
CA PHE A 316 14.99 16.53 7.78
C PHE A 316 13.73 17.39 7.79
N ALA A 317 12.55 16.78 7.94
CA ALA A 317 11.25 17.45 7.96
C ALA A 317 10.28 16.79 8.92
N SER A 318 9.25 17.52 9.34
CA SER A 318 8.11 17.02 10.13
C SER A 318 6.82 17.73 9.73
N GLY A 319 5.69 17.33 10.33
CA GLY A 319 4.40 18.00 10.18
C GLY A 319 3.59 17.64 8.93
N LEU A 320 4.00 16.64 8.15
CA LEU A 320 3.27 16.16 6.98
C LEU A 320 2.09 15.24 7.39
N HIS A 321 1.10 15.09 6.49
CA HIS A 321 -0.11 14.33 6.72
C HIS A 321 -0.10 12.97 6.02
N GLU A 322 0.24 11.90 6.75
CA GLU A 322 0.23 10.52 6.23
C GLU A 322 1.01 10.35 4.91
N PRO A 323 2.26 10.84 4.81
CA PRO A 323 3.03 10.72 3.58
C PRO A 323 3.36 9.25 3.29
N LYS A 324 3.23 8.85 2.02
CA LYS A 324 3.47 7.46 1.59
C LYS A 324 4.52 7.34 0.49
N THR A 325 4.87 8.42 -0.16
CA THR A 325 5.85 8.38 -1.25
C THR A 325 6.77 9.57 -1.23
N VAL A 326 8.03 9.29 -1.54
CA VAL A 326 9.08 10.29 -1.83
C VAL A 326 9.57 10.07 -3.24
N CYS A 327 9.86 11.16 -3.95
CA CYS A 327 10.65 11.18 -5.18
C CYS A 327 11.77 12.18 -5.02
N VAL A 328 12.99 11.79 -5.40
CA VAL A 328 14.13 12.70 -5.52
C VAL A 328 14.32 13.04 -7.00
N VAL A 329 14.12 14.29 -7.34
CA VAL A 329 14.25 14.79 -8.71
C VAL A 329 15.16 16.03 -8.69
N ASP A 330 16.24 16.02 -9.46
CA ASP A 330 17.23 17.11 -9.50
C ASP A 330 17.68 17.54 -8.08
N GLU A 331 18.00 16.55 -7.24
CA GLU A 331 18.41 16.69 -5.83
C GLU A 331 17.35 17.30 -4.89
N LYS A 332 16.14 17.58 -5.38
CA LYS A 332 15.01 18.06 -4.57
C LYS A 332 14.16 16.89 -4.10
N ILE A 333 13.64 17.01 -2.90
CA ILE A 333 12.76 16.02 -2.27
C ILE A 333 11.30 16.42 -2.47
N TYR A 334 10.56 15.60 -3.20
CA TYR A 334 9.12 15.73 -3.37
C TYR A 334 8.41 14.64 -2.58
N VAL A 335 7.47 15.04 -1.75
CA VAL A 335 6.70 14.11 -0.90
C VAL A 335 5.23 14.21 -1.30
N SER A 336 4.60 13.08 -1.57
CA SER A 336 3.13 13.04 -1.66
C SER A 336 2.53 12.65 -0.33
N ASP A 337 1.67 13.51 0.17
CA ASP A 337 0.87 13.30 1.36
C ASP A 337 -0.62 13.59 1.08
N ARG A 338 -1.47 13.64 2.11
CA ARG A 338 -2.89 13.96 1.89
C ARG A 338 -3.12 15.41 1.48
N ASN A 339 -2.17 16.30 1.72
CA ASN A 339 -2.28 17.70 1.34
C ASN A 339 -1.92 17.96 -0.12
N GLY A 340 -1.19 17.04 -0.76
CA GLY A 340 -0.79 17.16 -2.14
C GLY A 340 0.64 16.70 -2.38
N ILE A 341 1.35 17.35 -3.27
CA ILE A 341 2.79 17.14 -3.52
C ILE A 341 3.53 18.35 -2.97
N VAL A 342 4.39 18.12 -2.00
CA VAL A 342 5.19 19.14 -1.31
C VAL A 342 6.66 18.97 -1.72
N CYS A 343 7.32 20.05 -2.14
CA CYS A 343 8.77 20.11 -2.32
C CYS A 343 9.40 20.64 -1.03
N LEU A 344 10.31 19.87 -0.44
CA LEU A 344 10.98 20.18 0.81
C LEU A 344 12.31 20.87 0.51
N ILE A 345 12.48 22.11 0.97
CA ILE A 345 13.63 22.94 0.69
C ILE A 345 14.30 23.39 1.99
N ASP A 346 15.59 23.12 2.10
CA ASP A 346 16.50 23.68 3.10
C ASP A 346 17.18 24.90 2.43
N SER A 347 16.66 26.11 2.70
CA SER A 347 17.11 27.31 1.98
C SER A 347 18.36 27.93 2.63
N ASP A 348 18.66 27.63 3.89
CA ASP A 348 19.84 28.12 4.61
C ASP A 348 20.99 27.10 4.69
N GLY A 349 20.78 25.86 4.21
CA GLY A 349 21.80 24.82 4.14
C GLY A 349 22.16 24.21 5.50
N ASN A 350 21.27 24.29 6.50
CA ASN A 350 21.52 23.78 7.83
C ASN A 350 21.24 22.29 8.00
N GLY A 351 20.65 21.64 6.99
CA GLY A 351 20.26 20.22 6.95
C GLY A 351 18.86 19.93 7.50
N GLU A 352 18.03 20.95 7.67
CA GLU A 352 16.60 20.84 8.03
C GLU A 352 15.76 21.73 7.10
N VAL A 353 14.57 21.27 6.78
CA VAL A 353 13.63 22.04 5.92
C VAL A 353 13.18 23.31 6.62
N ASP A 354 13.23 24.41 5.90
CA ASP A 354 12.65 25.68 6.33
C ASP A 354 11.56 26.20 5.38
N TRP A 355 11.44 25.60 4.16
CA TRP A 355 10.43 25.94 3.18
C TRP A 355 9.73 24.70 2.64
N TYR A 356 8.45 24.55 2.99
CA TYR A 356 7.53 23.52 2.49
C TYR A 356 6.78 24.09 1.30
N GLU A 357 7.38 24.01 0.11
CA GLU A 357 6.76 24.51 -1.12
C GLU A 357 5.61 23.60 -1.55
N ASN A 358 4.42 24.16 -1.70
CA ASN A 358 3.32 23.44 -2.31
C ASN A 358 3.57 23.33 -3.83
N PHE A 359 4.20 22.25 -4.26
CA PHE A 359 4.32 21.96 -5.68
C PHE A 359 2.93 21.84 -6.31
N SER A 360 2.02 21.06 -5.71
CA SER A 360 0.66 20.93 -6.20
C SER A 360 -0.30 20.39 -5.14
N ASN A 361 -1.37 21.12 -4.86
CA ASN A 361 -2.56 20.61 -4.17
C ASN A 361 -3.78 20.53 -5.08
N ILE A 362 -3.57 20.56 -6.40
CA ILE A 362 -4.63 20.66 -7.42
C ILE A 362 -5.55 19.42 -7.46
N VAL A 363 -5.03 18.25 -7.08
CA VAL A 363 -5.81 17.02 -7.03
C VAL A 363 -6.68 17.03 -5.77
N PRO A 364 -8.02 16.99 -5.88
CA PRO A 364 -8.92 17.07 -4.73
C PRO A 364 -8.69 15.96 -3.71
N GLN A 365 -8.89 16.29 -2.44
CA GLN A 365 -8.80 15.37 -1.31
C GLN A 365 -10.05 15.50 -0.45
N THR A 366 -10.69 14.37 -0.11
CA THR A 366 -11.82 14.35 0.84
C THR A 366 -11.32 14.05 2.27
N ALA A 367 -12.23 14.06 3.24
CA ALA A 367 -11.95 13.64 4.60
C ALA A 367 -11.97 12.09 4.78
N GLU A 368 -12.23 11.33 3.71
CA GLU A 368 -12.26 9.86 3.75
C GLU A 368 -10.91 9.29 4.17
N THR A 369 -10.91 8.49 5.23
CA THR A 369 -9.68 8.00 5.86
C THR A 369 -8.85 7.04 4.99
N ARG A 370 -9.43 6.45 3.94
CA ARG A 370 -8.76 5.52 3.02
C ARG A 370 -8.52 6.08 1.62
N GLU A 371 -8.74 7.35 1.43
CA GLU A 371 -8.41 8.06 0.21
C GLU A 371 -6.97 8.57 0.26
N PHE A 372 -6.03 7.66 0.24
CA PHE A 372 -4.62 8.02 0.25
C PHE A 372 -4.10 8.42 -1.14
N ALA A 373 -3.08 9.28 -1.18
CA ALA A 373 -2.10 9.29 -2.25
C ALA A 373 -1.26 8.00 -2.13
N MET A 374 -1.70 6.91 -2.79
CA MET A 374 -1.13 5.58 -2.62
C MET A 374 0.30 5.48 -3.11
N ASP A 375 0.57 6.08 -4.26
CA ASP A 375 1.87 6.03 -4.93
C ASP A 375 2.11 7.26 -5.81
N MET A 376 3.38 7.63 -5.96
CA MET A 376 3.84 8.69 -6.86
C MET A 376 5.14 8.28 -7.54
N VAL A 377 5.28 8.58 -8.82
CA VAL A 377 6.52 8.46 -9.58
C VAL A 377 6.71 9.69 -10.46
N ALA A 378 7.95 10.13 -10.64
CA ALA A 378 8.28 11.20 -11.58
C ALA A 378 8.02 10.74 -13.02
N ASP A 379 7.48 11.62 -13.86
CA ASP A 379 7.17 11.33 -15.26
C ASP A 379 8.38 11.54 -16.22
N GLY A 380 9.52 11.95 -15.66
CA GLY A 380 10.74 12.27 -16.42
C GLY A 380 10.66 13.56 -17.24
N LYS A 381 9.60 14.37 -17.04
CA LYS A 381 9.36 15.65 -17.75
C LYS A 381 9.10 16.81 -16.80
N GLY A 382 9.38 16.62 -15.51
CA GLY A 382 9.17 17.59 -14.45
C GLY A 382 7.81 17.48 -13.74
N GLY A 383 6.91 16.60 -14.20
CA GLY A 383 5.64 16.29 -13.57
C GLY A 383 5.66 14.94 -12.85
N PHE A 384 4.49 14.52 -12.36
CA PHE A 384 4.35 13.30 -11.60
C PHE A 384 3.10 12.51 -12.00
N PHE A 385 3.21 11.19 -12.05
CA PHE A 385 2.05 10.30 -11.96
C PHE A 385 1.73 10.09 -10.48
N LEU A 386 0.47 10.28 -10.10
CA LEU A 386 -0.03 10.09 -8.75
C LEU A 386 -1.19 9.10 -8.78
N ALA A 387 -1.13 8.06 -7.96
CA ALA A 387 -2.18 7.07 -7.80
C ALA A 387 -2.99 7.34 -6.53
N LYS A 388 -4.31 7.48 -6.63
CA LYS A 388 -5.21 7.72 -5.50
C LYS A 388 -6.10 6.52 -5.22
N GLY A 389 -6.22 6.18 -3.95
CA GLY A 389 -7.14 5.16 -3.47
C GLY A 389 -8.60 5.58 -3.57
N GLY A 390 -9.50 4.59 -3.70
CA GLY A 390 -10.94 4.81 -3.77
C GLY A 390 -11.73 3.68 -3.10
N GLN A 391 -11.22 3.12 -2.02
CA GLN A 391 -11.70 1.86 -1.45
C GLN A 391 -13.07 1.95 -0.78
N VAL A 392 -13.32 3.01 -0.03
CA VAL A 392 -14.51 3.18 0.82
C VAL A 392 -14.99 4.62 0.73
N GLY A 393 -16.18 4.88 1.15
CA GLY A 393 -16.72 6.24 1.26
C GLY A 393 -17.12 6.80 -0.08
N SER A 394 -16.80 8.08 -0.31
CA SER A 394 -17.11 8.73 -1.55
C SER A 394 -16.19 8.25 -2.66
N THR A 395 -16.60 7.22 -3.25
CA THR A 395 -16.12 6.90 -4.58
C THR A 395 -16.47 7.91 -5.62
N ARG A 396 -17.25 8.89 -5.22
CA ARG A 396 -17.61 10.05 -6.00
C ARG A 396 -16.72 11.26 -5.73
N GLY A 397 -15.72 11.17 -4.84
CA GLY A 397 -14.65 12.16 -4.78
C GLY A 397 -14.01 12.27 -6.17
N ILE A 398 -13.80 13.49 -6.65
CA ILE A 398 -13.46 13.82 -8.05
C ILE A 398 -12.27 13.02 -8.58
N ALA A 399 -11.32 12.66 -7.73
CA ALA A 399 -10.12 11.93 -8.11
C ALA A 399 -9.94 10.59 -7.39
N ASN A 400 -10.98 10.07 -6.72
CA ASN A 400 -10.90 8.80 -6.01
C ASN A 400 -10.80 7.61 -6.97
N GLY A 401 -9.94 6.65 -6.65
CA GLY A 401 -9.73 5.47 -7.46
C GLY A 401 -9.17 5.76 -8.85
N THR A 402 -8.25 6.72 -8.95
CA THR A 402 -7.66 7.16 -10.22
C THR A 402 -6.14 7.11 -10.21
N ILE A 403 -5.57 7.13 -11.40
CA ILE A 403 -4.20 7.56 -11.65
C ILE A 403 -4.29 8.88 -12.40
N VAL A 404 -3.62 9.90 -11.90
CA VAL A 404 -3.54 11.22 -12.53
C VAL A 404 -2.11 11.56 -12.92
N GLN A 405 -1.94 12.40 -13.92
CA GLN A 405 -0.66 13.03 -14.24
C GLN A 405 -0.74 14.51 -13.88
N VAL A 406 0.08 14.94 -12.94
CA VAL A 406 0.24 16.34 -12.54
C VAL A 406 1.27 16.99 -13.45
N ALA A 407 0.92 18.15 -13.98
CA ALA A 407 1.79 18.89 -14.89
C ALA A 407 3.08 19.41 -14.21
N PRO A 408 4.15 19.71 -14.97
CA PRO A 408 5.43 20.17 -14.42
C PRO A 408 5.37 21.48 -13.63
N ASP A 409 4.36 22.31 -13.87
CA ASP A 409 4.11 23.55 -13.12
C ASP A 409 3.22 23.35 -11.88
N GLY A 410 2.75 22.11 -11.64
CA GLY A 410 1.85 21.78 -10.53
C GLY A 410 0.47 22.42 -10.59
N ARG A 411 0.11 23.09 -11.70
CA ARG A 411 -1.12 23.92 -11.82
C ARG A 411 -2.28 23.22 -12.51
N SER A 412 -2.04 22.04 -13.08
CA SER A 412 -3.07 21.23 -13.72
C SER A 412 -2.78 19.75 -13.58
N TYR A 413 -3.81 18.93 -13.78
CA TYR A 413 -3.67 17.49 -13.86
C TYR A 413 -4.62 16.87 -14.88
N GLU A 414 -4.24 15.71 -15.38
CA GLU A 414 -5.07 14.89 -16.26
C GLU A 414 -5.39 13.57 -15.56
N VAL A 415 -6.65 13.12 -15.62
CA VAL A 415 -7.04 11.79 -15.16
C VAL A 415 -6.65 10.77 -16.23
N ILE A 416 -5.66 9.93 -15.92
CA ILE A 416 -5.12 8.93 -16.85
C ILE A 416 -5.99 7.67 -16.83
N ALA A 417 -6.42 7.22 -15.64
CA ALA A 417 -7.13 5.97 -15.46
C ALA A 417 -8.12 6.08 -14.30
N THR A 418 -9.20 5.32 -14.37
CA THR A 418 -10.27 5.30 -13.35
C THR A 418 -10.64 3.86 -12.98
N GLY A 419 -11.46 3.67 -11.94
CA GLY A 419 -11.93 2.36 -11.51
C GLY A 419 -10.86 1.52 -10.82
N LEU A 420 -10.02 2.16 -10.01
CA LEU A 420 -8.96 1.55 -9.21
C LEU A 420 -9.33 1.59 -7.72
N ARG A 421 -8.89 0.59 -6.95
CA ARG A 421 -9.21 0.49 -5.52
C ARG A 421 -8.13 1.08 -4.64
N GLN A 422 -6.92 0.54 -4.74
CA GLN A 422 -5.73 0.95 -3.98
C GLN A 422 -4.50 0.78 -4.88
N PRO A 423 -4.40 1.59 -5.95
CA PRO A 423 -3.39 1.41 -6.98
C PRO A 423 -1.99 1.78 -6.50
N TYR A 424 -1.01 0.96 -6.88
CA TYR A 424 0.41 1.28 -6.83
C TYR A 424 0.98 1.22 -8.23
N ILE A 425 1.92 2.10 -8.55
CA ILE A 425 2.40 2.31 -9.91
C ILE A 425 3.89 2.02 -10.06
N GLY A 426 4.30 1.70 -11.29
CA GLY A 426 5.67 1.67 -11.75
C GLY A 426 5.75 2.33 -13.11
N TYR A 427 6.77 3.13 -13.35
CA TYR A 427 6.97 3.84 -14.61
C TYR A 427 8.36 3.56 -15.18
N ASP A 428 8.42 3.24 -16.45
CA ASP A 428 9.63 3.14 -17.23
C ASP A 428 9.76 4.34 -18.17
N PRO A 429 10.62 5.32 -17.88
CA PRO A 429 10.73 6.52 -18.69
C PRO A 429 11.31 6.26 -20.10
N GLU A 430 12.07 5.17 -20.28
CA GLU A 430 12.63 4.82 -21.58
C GLU A 430 11.58 4.32 -22.57
N SER A 431 10.71 3.41 -22.13
CA SER A 431 9.63 2.87 -22.96
C SER A 431 8.34 3.68 -22.87
N GLY A 432 8.21 4.54 -21.85
CA GLY A 432 6.97 5.25 -21.55
C GLY A 432 5.87 4.37 -20.95
N ILE A 433 6.20 3.13 -20.53
CA ILE A 433 5.23 2.19 -19.98
C ILE A 433 4.94 2.54 -18.53
N LEU A 434 3.69 2.88 -18.25
CA LEU A 434 3.14 3.02 -16.92
C LEU A 434 2.40 1.72 -16.56
N THR A 435 2.81 1.06 -15.48
CA THR A 435 2.15 -0.12 -14.93
C THR A 435 1.47 0.20 -13.62
N SER A 436 0.47 -0.57 -13.25
CA SER A 436 -0.17 -0.49 -11.94
C SER A 436 -0.54 -1.87 -11.44
N SER A 437 -0.30 -2.13 -10.17
CA SER A 437 -1.03 -3.15 -9.44
C SER A 437 -2.24 -2.52 -8.75
N ASP A 438 -3.20 -3.36 -8.40
CA ASP A 438 -4.35 -2.94 -7.61
C ASP A 438 -4.72 -4.05 -6.62
N GLN A 439 -5.59 -3.76 -5.70
CA GLN A 439 -6.04 -4.72 -4.71
C GLN A 439 -7.28 -5.46 -5.19
N GLN A 440 -7.40 -6.74 -4.86
CA GLN A 440 -8.64 -7.50 -4.97
C GLN A 440 -9.80 -6.75 -4.29
N GLY A 441 -11.00 -6.85 -4.84
CA GLY A 441 -12.18 -6.15 -4.32
C GLY A 441 -13.42 -6.40 -5.17
N HIS A 442 -14.41 -5.53 -5.03
CA HIS A 442 -15.60 -5.56 -5.88
C HIS A 442 -15.20 -5.33 -7.34
N TRP A 443 -15.66 -6.18 -8.23
CA TRP A 443 -15.30 -6.19 -9.65
C TRP A 443 -13.80 -6.46 -9.93
N LYS A 444 -13.03 -6.80 -8.90
CA LYS A 444 -11.62 -7.16 -8.94
C LYS A 444 -11.46 -8.59 -8.39
N PRO A 445 -11.50 -9.62 -9.24
CA PRO A 445 -11.53 -11.02 -8.80
C PRO A 445 -10.27 -11.47 -8.09
N ALA A 446 -9.12 -10.93 -8.47
CA ALA A 446 -7.80 -11.22 -7.92
C ALA A 446 -6.93 -9.95 -7.98
N THR A 447 -5.70 -10.01 -7.53
CA THR A 447 -4.74 -8.90 -7.66
C THR A 447 -4.30 -8.76 -9.12
N PRO A 448 -4.59 -7.63 -9.78
CA PRO A 448 -4.19 -7.44 -11.18
C PRO A 448 -2.82 -6.74 -11.29
N ILE A 449 -2.15 -6.94 -12.41
CA ILE A 449 -1.13 -6.04 -12.95
C ILE A 449 -1.63 -5.51 -14.28
N TYR A 450 -1.68 -4.21 -14.40
CA TYR A 450 -2.11 -3.49 -15.58
C TYR A 450 -0.93 -2.80 -16.27
N ARG A 451 -0.97 -2.73 -17.58
CA ARG A 451 -0.28 -1.72 -18.38
C ARG A 451 -1.29 -0.60 -18.62
N ILE A 452 -1.09 0.53 -17.98
CA ILE A 452 -2.07 1.62 -17.94
C ILE A 452 -2.18 2.30 -19.31
N GLU A 453 -3.42 2.46 -19.77
CA GLU A 453 -3.78 3.21 -20.96
C GLU A 453 -4.63 4.42 -20.59
N ARG A 454 -4.36 5.56 -21.24
CA ARG A 454 -5.12 6.80 -21.00
C ARG A 454 -6.61 6.64 -21.31
N GLY A 455 -7.44 7.13 -20.40
CA GLY A 455 -8.89 7.14 -20.55
C GLY A 455 -9.58 5.79 -20.29
N LYS A 456 -8.84 4.77 -19.84
CA LYS A 456 -9.44 3.44 -19.55
C LYS A 456 -9.98 3.37 -18.12
N TYR A 457 -11.04 2.55 -18.01
CA TYR A 457 -11.68 2.18 -16.76
C TYR A 457 -11.29 0.75 -16.36
N TYR A 458 -10.84 0.58 -15.11
CA TYR A 458 -10.28 -0.68 -14.61
C TYR A 458 -11.18 -1.48 -13.67
N GLY A 459 -12.47 -1.12 -13.57
CA GLY A 459 -13.56 -1.96 -13.08
C GLY A 459 -13.93 -1.81 -11.62
N PHE A 460 -13.09 -1.30 -10.72
CA PHE A 460 -13.44 -1.22 -9.32
C PHE A 460 -14.63 -0.28 -9.07
N GLN A 461 -15.60 -0.76 -8.30
CA GLN A 461 -16.68 0.03 -7.72
C GLN A 461 -16.86 -0.41 -6.27
N PRO A 462 -17.00 0.51 -5.33
CA PRO A 462 -17.22 0.16 -3.94
C PRO A 462 -18.60 -0.46 -3.68
N ALA A 463 -18.69 -1.15 -2.56
CA ALA A 463 -19.89 -1.85 -2.12
C ALA A 463 -21.12 -0.94 -2.03
N LYS A 464 -20.96 0.30 -1.58
CA LYS A 464 -22.06 1.30 -1.49
C LYS A 464 -22.75 1.58 -2.83
N LEU A 465 -22.06 1.34 -3.95
CA LEU A 465 -22.59 1.60 -5.29
C LEU A 465 -23.12 0.35 -6.00
N LYS A 466 -23.13 -0.83 -5.36
CA LYS A 466 -23.49 -2.11 -6.02
C LYS A 466 -24.82 -2.07 -6.77
N ASP A 467 -25.82 -1.39 -6.20
CA ASP A 467 -27.17 -1.28 -6.76
C ASP A 467 -27.34 -0.10 -7.73
N LYS A 468 -26.36 0.79 -7.79
CA LYS A 468 -26.35 2.01 -8.62
C LYS A 468 -25.23 1.98 -9.66
N ALA A 469 -24.48 0.90 -9.69
CA ALA A 469 -23.27 0.78 -10.49
C ALA A 469 -23.62 0.72 -11.98
N VAL A 470 -23.31 1.78 -12.67
CA VAL A 470 -23.24 1.80 -14.13
C VAL A 470 -21.77 1.68 -14.48
N HIS A 471 -21.39 0.55 -15.10
CA HIS A 471 -20.05 0.42 -15.64
C HIS A 471 -19.90 1.29 -16.89
N PRO A 472 -18.96 2.24 -16.92
CA PRO A 472 -18.53 2.78 -18.19
C PRO A 472 -17.87 1.62 -18.96
N ASP A 473 -18.39 1.31 -20.14
CA ASP A 473 -17.91 0.24 -21.00
C ASP A 473 -16.59 0.59 -21.68
N PRO A 474 -15.75 -0.42 -21.96
CA PRO A 474 -15.60 -1.71 -21.32
C PRO A 474 -14.58 -1.66 -20.16
N ILE A 475 -14.62 -2.62 -19.24
CA ILE A 475 -13.57 -2.80 -18.23
C ILE A 475 -12.28 -3.23 -18.94
N ALA A 476 -11.20 -2.47 -18.76
CA ALA A 476 -9.89 -2.81 -19.31
C ALA A 476 -9.34 -4.08 -18.63
N PRO A 477 -8.92 -5.10 -19.41
CA PRO A 477 -8.36 -6.31 -18.84
C PRO A 477 -6.95 -6.05 -18.26
N PRO A 478 -6.54 -6.80 -17.24
CA PRO A 478 -5.14 -6.78 -16.80
C PRO A 478 -4.25 -7.58 -17.77
N GLU A 479 -2.95 -7.30 -17.68
CA GLU A 479 -1.93 -8.16 -18.28
C GLU A 479 -1.85 -9.50 -17.52
N ILE A 480 -2.03 -9.45 -16.19
CA ILE A 480 -1.88 -10.59 -15.29
C ILE A 480 -2.89 -10.52 -14.17
N TRP A 481 -3.52 -11.64 -13.86
CA TRP A 481 -4.21 -11.89 -12.61
C TRP A 481 -3.31 -12.71 -11.69
N ILE A 482 -2.86 -12.14 -10.57
CA ILE A 482 -2.12 -12.87 -9.54
C ILE A 482 -3.14 -13.56 -8.64
N PRO A 483 -3.10 -14.91 -8.49
CA PRO A 483 -4.07 -15.61 -7.68
C PRO A 483 -4.07 -15.17 -6.22
N HIS A 484 -5.27 -15.08 -5.64
CA HIS A 484 -5.49 -14.62 -4.28
C HIS A 484 -4.63 -15.33 -3.21
N PHE A 485 -4.42 -16.64 -3.35
CA PHE A 485 -3.65 -17.43 -2.40
C PHE A 485 -2.13 -17.18 -2.44
N ILE A 486 -1.67 -16.40 -3.42
CA ILE A 486 -0.28 -15.95 -3.52
C ILE A 486 -0.16 -14.52 -3.05
N ASN A 487 -0.98 -13.62 -3.61
CA ASN A 487 -0.94 -12.20 -3.29
C ASN A 487 -2.34 -11.60 -3.23
N GLN A 488 -2.72 -11.04 -2.10
CA GLN A 488 -4.03 -10.43 -1.88
C GLN A 488 -4.01 -8.91 -2.07
N SER A 489 -2.84 -8.30 -1.92
CA SER A 489 -2.65 -6.86 -2.00
C SER A 489 -1.36 -6.58 -2.76
N GLY A 490 -1.50 -6.06 -3.97
CA GLY A 490 -0.38 -5.55 -4.74
C GLY A 490 0.18 -4.26 -4.14
N ALA A 491 1.47 -4.04 -4.32
CA ALA A 491 2.18 -2.82 -3.95
C ALA A 491 3.01 -2.32 -5.15
N SER A 492 4.07 -1.56 -4.92
CA SER A 492 4.87 -0.92 -5.96
C SER A 492 5.42 -1.91 -6.99
N GLN A 493 5.69 -1.38 -8.17
CA GLN A 493 6.38 -2.06 -9.25
C GLN A 493 7.68 -1.35 -9.56
N VAL A 494 8.74 -2.12 -9.73
CA VAL A 494 10.08 -1.59 -9.96
C VAL A 494 10.61 -2.12 -11.29
N TRP A 495 10.88 -1.21 -12.21
CA TRP A 495 11.63 -1.52 -13.43
C TRP A 495 13.12 -1.60 -13.07
N MET A 496 13.69 -2.80 -13.16
CA MET A 496 15.07 -3.09 -12.79
C MET A 496 16.05 -2.60 -13.85
N LYS A 497 16.07 -1.27 -14.04
CA LYS A 497 16.91 -0.55 -15.01
C LYS A 497 17.89 0.38 -14.29
N ASN A 498 18.53 1.28 -15.01
CA ASN A 498 19.36 2.36 -14.46
C ASN A 498 20.41 1.90 -13.44
N GLY A 499 21.24 0.93 -13.84
CA GLY A 499 22.35 0.46 -13.01
C GLY A 499 21.98 -0.69 -12.05
N ALA A 500 20.80 -1.32 -12.22
CA ALA A 500 20.50 -2.55 -11.48
C ALA A 500 21.61 -3.59 -11.68
N ASN A 501 21.96 -4.27 -10.59
CA ASN A 501 22.95 -5.32 -10.52
C ASN A 501 22.39 -6.50 -9.72
N MET A 502 21.34 -7.09 -10.26
CA MET A 502 20.53 -8.16 -9.68
C MET A 502 20.52 -9.43 -10.54
N GLY A 503 21.42 -9.49 -11.51
CA GLY A 503 21.58 -10.65 -12.41
C GLY A 503 20.35 -10.87 -13.29
N GLN A 504 19.65 -12.00 -13.13
CA GLN A 504 18.49 -12.34 -13.97
C GLN A 504 17.31 -11.38 -13.84
N LEU A 505 17.31 -10.47 -12.85
CA LEU A 505 16.27 -9.45 -12.71
C LEU A 505 16.60 -8.15 -13.44
N ASP A 506 17.84 -7.97 -13.91
CA ASP A 506 18.25 -6.76 -14.63
C ASP A 506 17.40 -6.59 -15.91
N GLN A 507 16.96 -5.36 -16.17
CA GLN A 507 16.05 -5.00 -17.27
C GLN A 507 14.64 -5.58 -17.16
N GLN A 508 14.26 -6.18 -16.05
CA GLN A 508 12.96 -6.80 -15.84
C GLN A 508 12.04 -5.92 -14.98
N LEU A 509 10.76 -6.23 -14.99
CA LEU A 509 9.78 -5.66 -14.07
C LEU A 509 9.66 -6.57 -12.83
N VAL A 510 9.74 -5.98 -11.66
CA VAL A 510 9.52 -6.62 -10.37
C VAL A 510 8.26 -6.06 -9.73
N HIS A 511 7.42 -6.93 -9.18
CA HIS A 511 6.22 -6.59 -8.43
C HIS A 511 6.41 -6.92 -6.96
N ILE A 512 5.96 -6.02 -6.07
CA ILE A 512 6.01 -6.16 -4.61
C ILE A 512 4.62 -6.49 -4.11
N GLY A 513 4.51 -7.51 -3.28
CA GLY A 513 3.28 -7.92 -2.59
C GLY A 513 3.31 -7.50 -1.12
N TYR A 514 2.19 -6.96 -0.61
CA TYR A 514 2.10 -6.42 0.75
C TYR A 514 1.56 -7.41 1.80
N ASN A 515 0.37 -7.98 1.56
CA ASN A 515 -0.32 -8.82 2.57
C ASN A 515 0.53 -10.05 2.94
N ARG A 516 1.10 -10.67 1.92
CA ARG A 516 2.19 -11.63 2.04
C ARG A 516 3.43 -10.94 1.49
N PRO A 517 4.35 -10.50 2.36
CA PRO A 517 5.52 -9.76 1.91
C PRO A 517 6.38 -10.64 1.01
N GLU A 518 6.28 -10.39 -0.30
CA GLU A 518 6.83 -11.26 -1.33
C GLU A 518 7.18 -10.44 -2.58
N ILE A 519 8.20 -10.85 -3.30
CA ILE A 519 8.65 -10.22 -4.54
C ILE A 519 8.45 -11.20 -5.69
N PHE A 520 7.95 -10.68 -6.82
CA PHE A 520 7.66 -11.43 -8.03
C PHE A 520 8.42 -10.84 -9.22
N ARG A 521 8.96 -11.69 -10.08
CA ARG A 521 9.32 -11.30 -11.43
C ARG A 521 8.06 -11.26 -12.29
N VAL A 522 7.93 -10.21 -13.11
CA VAL A 522 6.80 -9.99 -14.02
C VAL A 522 7.28 -10.16 -15.46
N TYR A 523 6.54 -10.89 -16.25
CA TYR A 523 6.78 -11.08 -17.69
C TYR A 523 5.64 -10.44 -18.46
N LEU A 524 5.94 -9.39 -19.20
CA LEU A 524 4.98 -8.68 -20.05
C LEU A 524 5.16 -9.09 -21.52
N ASP A 525 4.09 -9.42 -22.19
CA ASP A 525 4.09 -9.66 -23.63
C ASP A 525 3.95 -8.34 -24.40
N GLU A 526 4.76 -8.15 -25.45
CA GLU A 526 4.71 -6.95 -26.28
C GLU A 526 3.35 -6.77 -26.94
N ASN A 527 2.72 -7.87 -27.36
CA ASN A 527 1.42 -7.86 -28.03
C ASN A 527 0.23 -7.86 -27.05
N ARG A 528 0.49 -7.88 -25.73
CA ARG A 528 -0.54 -7.88 -24.69
C ARG A 528 -1.51 -9.06 -24.76
N ASN A 529 -1.08 -10.18 -25.28
CA ASN A 529 -1.89 -11.38 -25.38
C ASN A 529 -1.79 -12.29 -24.16
N GLN A 530 -0.75 -12.08 -23.36
CA GLN A 530 -0.44 -12.86 -22.17
C GLN A 530 0.49 -12.08 -21.23
N GLY A 531 0.56 -12.53 -20.01
CA GLY A 531 1.55 -12.09 -19.04
C GLY A 531 1.75 -13.16 -17.99
N ALA A 532 2.86 -13.10 -17.26
CA ALA A 532 3.16 -14.08 -16.23
C ALA A 532 3.83 -13.44 -15.01
N VAL A 533 3.69 -14.08 -13.85
CA VAL A 533 4.48 -13.80 -12.65
C VAL A 533 5.08 -15.08 -12.10
N VAL A 534 6.28 -14.94 -11.56
CA VAL A 534 6.98 -15.99 -10.81
C VAL A 534 7.39 -15.41 -9.45
N PRO A 535 7.00 -16.01 -8.31
CA PRO A 535 7.51 -15.63 -7.00
C PRO A 535 9.02 -15.82 -6.94
N ILE A 536 9.75 -14.86 -6.35
CA ILE A 536 11.21 -14.91 -6.27
C ILE A 536 11.70 -15.01 -4.84
N LEU A 537 11.09 -14.21 -3.95
CA LEU A 537 11.58 -14.05 -2.58
C LEU A 537 10.42 -13.72 -1.65
N SER A 538 10.35 -14.41 -0.52
CA SER A 538 9.32 -14.24 0.51
C SER A 538 9.94 -14.26 1.91
N GLY A 539 9.14 -14.14 2.96
CA GLY A 539 9.58 -14.25 4.34
C GLY A 539 10.09 -12.93 4.93
N PHE A 540 9.79 -11.80 4.32
CA PHE A 540 10.10 -10.50 4.91
C PHE A 540 9.35 -10.33 6.24
N PRO A 541 10.04 -9.89 7.30
CA PRO A 541 9.42 -9.78 8.62
C PRO A 541 8.49 -8.56 8.79
N ALA A 542 8.41 -7.68 7.81
CA ALA A 542 7.46 -6.57 7.75
C ALA A 542 6.73 -6.55 6.41
N GLY A 543 5.54 -5.96 6.37
CA GLY A 543 4.87 -5.67 5.10
C GLY A 543 5.71 -4.73 4.24
N ILE A 544 5.91 -5.07 2.97
CA ILE A 544 6.70 -4.27 2.03
C ILE A 544 5.79 -3.55 1.03
N LEU A 545 6.04 -2.26 0.80
CA LEU A 545 5.20 -1.40 -0.03
C LEU A 545 5.94 -0.75 -1.19
N LYS A 546 7.19 -0.36 -0.98
CA LYS A 546 7.99 0.40 -1.93
C LYS A 546 9.30 -0.28 -2.24
N GLY A 547 9.77 -0.10 -3.47
CA GLY A 547 11.09 -0.54 -3.89
C GLY A 547 11.80 0.50 -4.74
N ARG A 548 13.13 0.58 -4.60
CA ARG A 548 14.03 1.44 -5.40
C ARG A 548 15.35 0.74 -5.62
N ILE A 549 16.00 1.06 -6.72
CA ILE A 549 17.36 0.59 -7.04
C ILE A 549 18.34 1.61 -6.49
N HIS A 550 19.30 1.14 -5.71
CA HIS A 550 20.33 2.01 -5.18
C HIS A 550 21.35 2.37 -6.27
N PRO A 551 21.68 3.65 -6.48
CA PRO A 551 22.45 4.09 -7.64
C PRO A 551 23.93 3.64 -7.65
N GLN A 552 24.51 3.28 -6.49
CA GLN A 552 25.92 2.90 -6.40
C GLN A 552 26.14 1.38 -6.37
N ASP A 553 25.27 0.58 -5.74
CA ASP A 553 25.43 -0.87 -5.66
C ASP A 553 24.50 -1.65 -6.60
N GLY A 554 23.48 -1.00 -7.15
CA GLY A 554 22.52 -1.59 -8.07
C GLY A 554 21.55 -2.59 -7.40
N ARG A 555 21.54 -2.67 -6.07
CA ARG A 555 20.65 -3.58 -5.34
C ARG A 555 19.23 -3.00 -5.25
N LEU A 556 18.26 -3.89 -5.14
CA LEU A 556 16.88 -3.50 -4.87
C LEU A 556 16.71 -3.31 -3.36
N TYR A 557 16.34 -2.11 -2.96
CA TYR A 557 15.93 -1.83 -1.59
C TYR A 557 14.40 -1.80 -1.53
N THR A 558 13.84 -2.32 -0.43
CA THR A 558 12.40 -2.30 -0.22
C THR A 558 12.07 -1.95 1.23
N THR A 559 11.00 -1.19 1.41
CA THR A 559 10.51 -0.77 2.71
C THR A 559 9.00 -0.82 2.78
N GLY A 560 8.48 -0.78 3.99
CA GLY A 560 7.06 -0.69 4.25
C GLY A 560 6.75 -0.76 5.73
N PHE A 561 5.46 -0.68 6.05
CA PHE A 561 4.97 -0.65 7.42
C PHE A 561 3.59 -1.30 7.52
N GLU A 562 3.23 -1.75 8.73
CA GLU A 562 1.90 -2.30 8.99
C GLU A 562 0.87 -1.17 9.15
N ILE A 563 -0.01 -1.04 8.17
CA ILE A 563 -1.21 -0.21 8.21
C ILE A 563 -2.48 -1.05 8.03
N TRP A 564 -2.34 -2.17 7.31
CA TRP A 564 -3.38 -3.18 7.10
C TRP A 564 -2.85 -4.56 7.46
N GLY A 565 -3.69 -5.57 7.47
CA GLY A 565 -3.26 -6.95 7.75
C GLY A 565 -2.17 -7.45 6.81
N THR A 566 -1.09 -7.91 7.39
CA THR A 566 0.05 -8.53 6.72
C THR A 566 0.54 -9.75 7.52
N SER A 567 1.16 -10.71 6.85
CA SER A 567 1.83 -11.83 7.52
C SER A 567 3.19 -11.46 8.10
N GLY A 568 3.69 -10.25 7.84
CA GLY A 568 4.88 -9.73 8.50
C GLY A 568 4.63 -9.49 9.99
N GLU A 569 5.63 -9.76 10.84
CA GLU A 569 5.49 -9.68 12.30
C GLU A 569 5.87 -8.32 12.87
N ARG A 570 6.65 -7.53 12.12
CA ARG A 570 7.13 -6.20 12.53
C ARG A 570 6.29 -5.09 11.94
N VAL A 571 6.22 -3.99 12.67
CA VAL A 571 5.47 -2.79 12.25
C VAL A 571 6.11 -2.10 11.04
N SER A 572 7.43 -2.13 10.90
CA SER A 572 8.14 -1.52 9.77
C SER A 572 9.46 -2.23 9.50
N GLY A 573 10.02 -2.03 8.30
CA GLY A 573 11.30 -2.60 7.91
C GLY A 573 11.91 -1.92 6.71
N LEU A 574 13.22 -2.04 6.59
CA LEU A 574 14.02 -1.66 5.43
C LEU A 574 14.92 -2.85 5.06
N PHE A 575 14.81 -3.31 3.83
CA PHE A 575 15.50 -4.51 3.38
C PHE A 575 16.26 -4.24 2.10
N ARG A 576 17.47 -4.79 2.00
CA ARG A 576 18.27 -4.81 0.78
C ARG A 576 18.19 -6.20 0.16
N VAL A 577 17.55 -6.32 -0.98
CA VAL A 577 17.45 -7.55 -1.76
C VAL A 577 18.68 -7.67 -2.66
N ARG A 578 19.28 -8.84 -2.70
CA ARG A 578 20.47 -9.12 -3.50
C ARG A 578 20.49 -10.57 -4.01
N PRO A 579 21.27 -10.87 -5.05
CA PRO A 579 21.58 -12.25 -5.41
C PRO A 579 22.30 -12.97 -4.27
N GLY A 580 22.01 -14.26 -4.09
CA GLY A 580 22.78 -15.19 -3.26
C GLY A 580 23.80 -15.98 -4.09
N ASP A 581 24.35 -17.01 -3.48
CA ASP A 581 25.42 -17.80 -4.11
C ASP A 581 24.89 -18.97 -4.95
N LYS A 582 23.59 -19.32 -4.81
CA LYS A 582 22.98 -20.37 -5.62
C LYS A 582 22.51 -19.87 -6.97
N GLN A 583 22.59 -20.74 -7.93
CA GLN A 583 22.06 -20.51 -9.26
C GLN A 583 20.55 -20.30 -9.19
N SER A 584 20.06 -19.25 -9.84
CA SER A 584 18.65 -19.02 -10.05
C SER A 584 18.14 -19.85 -11.24
N TRP A 585 16.99 -20.49 -11.06
CA TRP A 585 16.26 -21.19 -12.10
C TRP A 585 15.00 -20.44 -12.52
N LEU A 586 15.03 -19.13 -12.42
CA LEU A 586 13.97 -18.30 -12.99
C LEU A 586 13.98 -18.41 -14.52
N PRO A 587 12.85 -18.67 -15.15
CA PRO A 587 12.79 -18.58 -16.61
C PRO A 587 13.17 -17.16 -17.06
N THR A 588 13.97 -17.05 -18.11
CA THR A 588 14.24 -15.77 -18.77
C THR A 588 13.05 -15.34 -19.64
N GLN A 589 12.30 -16.32 -20.17
CA GLN A 589 11.09 -16.12 -20.95
C GLN A 589 10.05 -17.19 -20.62
N ILE A 590 8.78 -16.79 -20.61
CA ILE A 590 7.61 -17.68 -20.51
C ILE A 590 6.65 -17.30 -21.63
N THR A 591 6.28 -18.27 -22.49
CA THR A 591 5.37 -18.01 -23.61
C THR A 591 4.38 -19.15 -23.78
N ALA A 592 3.09 -18.86 -23.64
CA ALA A 592 2.02 -19.80 -23.92
C ALA A 592 1.60 -19.76 -25.40
N GLY A 593 1.43 -20.91 -25.99
CA GLY A 593 0.96 -21.09 -27.36
C GLY A 593 -0.15 -22.13 -27.47
N LYS A 594 -0.68 -22.32 -28.67
CA LYS A 594 -1.80 -23.25 -28.93
C LYS A 594 -1.50 -24.72 -28.59
N ARG A 595 -0.23 -25.11 -28.55
CA ARG A 595 0.20 -26.49 -28.32
C ARG A 595 0.87 -26.71 -26.96
N GLY A 596 1.05 -25.67 -26.16
CA GLY A 596 1.72 -25.78 -24.90
C GLY A 596 2.42 -24.50 -24.45
N VAL A 597 3.38 -24.61 -23.54
CA VAL A 597 4.13 -23.50 -22.97
C VAL A 597 5.62 -23.69 -23.15
N LEU A 598 6.29 -22.63 -23.56
CA LEU A 598 7.73 -22.49 -23.64
C LEU A 598 8.24 -21.83 -22.36
N LEU A 599 9.22 -22.46 -21.71
CA LEU A 599 10.03 -21.91 -20.62
C LEU A 599 11.48 -21.83 -21.10
N THR A 600 12.07 -20.65 -21.11
CA THR A 600 13.48 -20.47 -21.48
C THR A 600 14.29 -20.08 -20.24
N PHE A 601 15.46 -20.65 -20.08
CA PHE A 601 16.39 -20.42 -18.98
C PHE A 601 17.74 -19.90 -19.50
N ASP A 602 18.52 -19.29 -18.67
CA ASP A 602 19.89 -18.84 -19.01
C ASP A 602 20.93 -19.97 -18.94
N HIS A 603 20.57 -21.08 -18.30
CA HIS A 603 21.43 -22.27 -18.15
C HIS A 603 20.81 -23.50 -18.81
N PRO A 604 21.64 -24.43 -19.33
CA PRO A 604 21.16 -25.67 -19.91
C PRO A 604 20.50 -26.59 -18.87
N LEU A 605 19.40 -27.18 -19.23
CA LEU A 605 18.71 -28.23 -18.46
C LEU A 605 19.28 -29.62 -18.82
N SER A 606 19.29 -30.56 -17.88
CA SER A 606 19.60 -31.95 -18.18
C SER A 606 18.46 -32.61 -18.97
N GLU A 607 18.79 -33.51 -19.89
CA GLU A 607 17.78 -34.23 -20.69
C GLU A 607 16.90 -35.14 -19.82
N ASP A 608 17.54 -35.86 -18.87
CA ASP A 608 16.81 -36.73 -17.94
C ASP A 608 15.80 -35.96 -17.10
N PHE A 609 16.18 -34.73 -16.69
CA PHE A 609 15.26 -33.86 -15.98
C PHE A 609 14.11 -33.41 -16.90
N ALA A 610 14.43 -32.87 -18.06
CA ALA A 610 13.44 -32.29 -18.96
C ALA A 610 12.43 -33.32 -19.50
N SER A 611 12.83 -34.58 -19.70
CA SER A 611 11.98 -35.66 -20.21
C SER A 611 11.03 -36.27 -19.18
N ASP A 612 11.26 -36.06 -17.88
CA ASP A 612 10.41 -36.63 -16.82
C ASP A 612 9.11 -35.83 -16.64
N LEU A 613 8.03 -36.26 -17.27
CA LEU A 613 6.71 -35.63 -17.22
C LEU A 613 6.16 -35.51 -15.79
N GLY A 614 6.58 -36.37 -14.85
CA GLY A 614 6.15 -36.31 -13.46
C GLY A 614 6.64 -35.07 -12.69
N ARG A 615 7.56 -34.33 -13.28
CA ARG A 615 8.09 -33.08 -12.71
C ARG A 615 7.22 -31.86 -12.99
N TYR A 616 6.24 -32.00 -13.88
CA TYR A 616 5.42 -30.89 -14.31
C TYR A 616 3.97 -31.13 -13.94
N SER A 617 3.29 -30.07 -13.51
CA SER A 617 1.85 -30.06 -13.39
C SER A 617 1.31 -28.70 -13.85
N VAL A 618 0.19 -28.76 -14.54
CA VAL A 618 -0.46 -27.57 -15.08
C VAL A 618 -1.92 -27.58 -14.68
N ASP A 619 -2.37 -26.47 -14.11
CA ASP A 619 -3.77 -26.24 -13.76
C ASP A 619 -4.22 -24.89 -14.32
N ARG A 620 -5.48 -24.80 -14.73
CA ARG A 620 -6.05 -23.54 -15.22
C ARG A 620 -7.42 -23.28 -14.60
N TRP A 621 -7.78 -22.00 -14.58
CA TRP A 621 -9.11 -21.54 -14.16
C TRP A 621 -9.39 -20.11 -14.65
N ASN A 622 -10.66 -19.76 -14.59
CA ASN A 622 -11.14 -18.41 -14.84
C ASN A 622 -11.68 -17.78 -13.55
N TYR A 623 -11.90 -16.48 -13.62
CA TYR A 623 -12.55 -15.68 -12.59
C TYR A 623 -13.83 -15.06 -13.12
N GLU A 624 -14.74 -14.71 -12.21
CA GLU A 624 -15.91 -13.90 -12.50
C GLU A 624 -15.70 -12.49 -11.96
N GLN A 625 -15.87 -11.48 -12.80
CA GLN A 625 -15.88 -10.08 -12.40
C GLN A 625 -17.31 -9.68 -12.05
N THR A 626 -17.62 -9.60 -10.77
CA THR A 626 -18.97 -9.28 -10.28
C THR A 626 -18.89 -8.23 -9.17
N HIS A 627 -20.05 -7.78 -8.70
CA HIS A 627 -20.15 -6.92 -7.53
C HIS A 627 -19.70 -7.59 -6.22
N ASN A 628 -19.49 -8.90 -6.23
CA ASN A 628 -18.94 -9.60 -5.07
C ASN A 628 -17.45 -9.23 -4.86
N TYR A 629 -17.02 -9.31 -3.62
CA TYR A 629 -15.62 -9.08 -3.28
C TYR A 629 -14.76 -10.27 -3.69
N GLY A 630 -13.87 -10.08 -4.67
CA GLY A 630 -13.06 -11.17 -5.22
C GLY A 630 -13.88 -12.15 -6.06
N SER A 631 -13.28 -13.29 -6.37
CA SER A 631 -13.91 -14.38 -7.12
C SER A 631 -13.43 -15.73 -6.63
N GLY A 632 -14.29 -16.75 -6.72
CA GLY A 632 -13.88 -18.14 -6.72
C GLY A 632 -13.15 -18.50 -8.02
N ASN A 633 -12.66 -19.73 -8.08
CA ASN A 633 -12.08 -20.28 -9.31
C ASN A 633 -13.14 -21.08 -10.06
N PHE A 634 -13.16 -20.92 -11.39
CA PHE A 634 -14.10 -21.58 -12.26
C PHE A 634 -13.36 -22.27 -13.42
N LYS A 635 -13.80 -23.48 -13.74
CA LYS A 635 -13.33 -24.20 -14.93
C LYS A 635 -13.77 -23.47 -16.21
N LEU A 636 -13.23 -23.84 -17.36
CA LEU A 636 -13.62 -23.22 -18.62
C LEU A 636 -15.10 -23.46 -18.98
N ASP A 637 -15.72 -24.51 -18.46
CA ASP A 637 -17.17 -24.80 -18.61
C ASP A 637 -18.06 -24.01 -17.64
N GLY A 638 -17.48 -23.11 -16.83
CA GLY A 638 -18.16 -22.28 -15.83
C GLY A 638 -18.44 -22.97 -14.51
N LYS A 639 -18.11 -24.24 -14.33
CA LYS A 639 -18.27 -24.92 -13.05
C LYS A 639 -17.19 -24.52 -12.06
N PRO A 640 -17.52 -24.48 -10.78
CA PRO A 640 -16.51 -24.23 -9.73
C PRO A 640 -15.36 -25.24 -9.80
N GLY A 641 -14.14 -24.74 -9.57
CA GLY A 641 -12.93 -25.55 -9.51
C GLY A 641 -11.82 -25.10 -10.45
N GLN A 642 -10.73 -25.84 -10.38
CA GLN A 642 -9.59 -25.73 -11.29
C GLN A 642 -9.60 -26.97 -12.19
N GLU A 643 -9.06 -26.82 -13.40
CA GLU A 643 -8.88 -27.92 -14.34
C GLU A 643 -7.40 -28.28 -14.43
N SER A 644 -7.08 -29.57 -14.28
CA SER A 644 -5.74 -30.03 -14.64
C SER A 644 -5.61 -30.14 -16.15
N VAL A 645 -4.55 -29.58 -16.70
CA VAL A 645 -4.17 -29.66 -18.10
C VAL A 645 -3.08 -30.72 -18.24
N GLY A 646 -3.36 -31.75 -19.02
CA GLY A 646 -2.40 -32.85 -19.19
C GLY A 646 -1.11 -32.40 -19.87
N VAL A 647 0.02 -32.67 -19.26
CA VAL A 647 1.33 -32.54 -19.90
C VAL A 647 1.55 -33.82 -20.72
N ALA A 648 1.45 -33.70 -22.06
CA ALA A 648 1.55 -34.84 -22.95
C ALA A 648 2.99 -35.18 -23.33
N SER A 649 3.82 -34.17 -23.53
CA SER A 649 5.21 -34.29 -23.92
C SER A 649 6.07 -33.14 -23.43
N THR A 650 7.36 -33.35 -23.45
CA THR A 650 8.36 -32.32 -23.28
C THR A 650 9.33 -32.33 -24.45
N LYS A 651 9.91 -31.16 -24.75
CA LYS A 651 10.92 -31.01 -25.79
C LYS A 651 11.96 -30.00 -25.36
N LEU A 652 13.24 -30.33 -25.55
CA LEU A 652 14.35 -29.42 -25.32
C LEU A 652 14.84 -28.81 -26.64
N SER A 653 15.22 -27.53 -26.58
CA SER A 653 15.97 -26.87 -27.65
C SER A 653 17.36 -27.47 -27.83
N LYS A 654 17.99 -27.21 -28.98
CA LYS A 654 19.35 -27.73 -29.30
C LYS A 654 20.42 -27.29 -28.28
N ASP A 655 20.30 -26.08 -27.73
CA ASP A 655 21.18 -25.53 -26.70
C ASP A 655 20.78 -25.97 -25.27
N LYS A 656 19.67 -26.73 -25.16
CA LYS A 656 19.08 -27.23 -23.90
C LYS A 656 18.61 -26.13 -22.94
N LYS A 657 18.53 -24.88 -23.37
CA LYS A 657 18.09 -23.77 -22.52
C LYS A 657 16.58 -23.54 -22.58
N SER A 658 15.91 -24.02 -23.62
CA SER A 658 14.45 -23.86 -23.75
C SER A 658 13.74 -25.19 -23.63
N LEU A 659 12.74 -25.23 -22.76
CA LEU A 659 11.87 -26.39 -22.51
C LEU A 659 10.46 -26.05 -23.01
N PHE A 660 9.97 -26.85 -23.94
CA PHE A 660 8.59 -26.78 -24.36
C PHE A 660 7.76 -27.89 -23.70
N LEU A 661 6.70 -27.53 -23.01
CA LEU A 661 5.73 -28.44 -22.44
C LEU A 661 4.56 -28.56 -23.42
N GLY A 662 4.40 -29.72 -24.05
CA GLY A 662 3.26 -30.06 -24.91
C GLY A 662 2.03 -30.30 -24.01
N LEU A 663 1.00 -29.48 -24.16
CA LEU A 663 -0.18 -29.49 -23.29
C LEU A 663 -1.43 -29.84 -24.04
N VAL A 664 -2.22 -30.78 -23.50
CA VAL A 664 -3.48 -31.22 -24.09
C VAL A 664 -4.53 -30.10 -23.99
N ALA A 665 -5.17 -29.76 -25.09
CA ALA A 665 -6.31 -28.85 -25.15
C ALA A 665 -6.05 -27.44 -24.54
N MET A 666 -4.94 -26.80 -24.92
CA MET A 666 -4.66 -25.41 -24.53
C MET A 666 -5.76 -24.46 -24.98
N GLN A 667 -6.21 -23.62 -24.08
CA GLN A 667 -7.18 -22.54 -24.31
C GLN A 667 -6.81 -21.32 -23.47
N PRO A 668 -7.21 -20.11 -23.88
CA PRO A 668 -7.05 -18.91 -23.06
C PRO A 668 -7.72 -19.07 -21.68
N SER A 669 -7.10 -18.51 -20.66
CA SER A 669 -7.63 -18.54 -19.28
C SER A 669 -7.13 -17.35 -18.46
N ASN A 670 -7.88 -16.97 -17.44
CA ASN A 670 -7.45 -15.90 -16.52
C ASN A 670 -6.24 -16.32 -15.71
N SER A 671 -6.13 -17.61 -15.37
CA SER A 671 -4.96 -18.16 -14.69
C SER A 671 -4.59 -19.52 -15.25
N LEU A 672 -3.32 -19.68 -15.56
CA LEU A 672 -2.67 -20.95 -15.91
C LEU A 672 -1.47 -21.08 -14.97
N ARG A 673 -1.53 -22.03 -14.03
CA ARG A 673 -0.42 -22.33 -13.14
C ARG A 673 0.42 -23.45 -13.73
N ILE A 674 1.70 -23.22 -13.90
CA ILE A 674 2.69 -24.21 -14.30
C ILE A 674 3.61 -24.45 -13.12
N THR A 675 3.56 -25.64 -12.55
CA THR A 675 4.48 -26.05 -11.49
C THR A 675 5.53 -26.96 -12.11
N TYR A 676 6.80 -26.65 -11.84
CA TYR A 676 7.94 -27.45 -12.26
C TYR A 676 8.89 -27.71 -11.09
N ARG A 677 9.49 -28.91 -11.07
CA ARG A 677 10.36 -29.40 -10.00
C ARG A 677 11.77 -29.55 -10.54
N LEU A 678 12.62 -28.63 -10.16
CA LEU A 678 14.01 -28.61 -10.59
C LEU A 678 14.90 -29.39 -9.61
N PRO A 679 15.86 -30.17 -10.11
CA PRO A 679 16.86 -30.78 -9.25
C PRO A 679 17.83 -29.71 -8.74
N VAL A 680 18.01 -29.62 -7.44
CA VAL A 680 18.98 -28.74 -6.79
C VAL A 680 19.83 -29.60 -5.87
N ALA A 681 21.09 -29.80 -6.21
CA ALA A 681 22.05 -30.62 -5.43
C ALA A 681 21.42 -31.85 -4.71
N ASP A 682 21.09 -31.69 -3.42
CA ASP A 682 20.51 -32.77 -2.60
C ASP A 682 19.00 -32.63 -2.37
N SER A 683 18.31 -31.72 -3.08
CA SER A 683 16.89 -31.41 -2.89
C SER A 683 16.16 -31.19 -4.22
N THR A 684 14.85 -31.00 -4.14
CA THR A 684 14.01 -30.60 -5.27
C THR A 684 13.43 -29.23 -4.99
N GLN A 685 13.80 -28.22 -5.78
CA GLN A 685 13.12 -26.94 -5.76
C GLN A 685 11.81 -27.05 -6.52
N VAL A 686 10.74 -26.54 -5.96
CA VAL A 686 9.42 -26.48 -6.59
C VAL A 686 9.06 -25.04 -6.84
N ASP A 687 8.98 -24.68 -8.11
CA ASP A 687 8.59 -23.34 -8.54
C ASP A 687 7.27 -23.36 -9.29
N SER A 688 6.60 -22.24 -9.31
CA SER A 688 5.35 -22.08 -10.05
C SER A 688 5.33 -20.74 -10.79
N ALA A 689 4.99 -20.81 -12.07
CA ALA A 689 4.67 -19.65 -12.88
C ALA A 689 3.14 -19.52 -13.00
N TYR A 690 2.63 -18.32 -12.94
CA TYR A 690 1.20 -18.01 -13.07
C TYR A 690 1.01 -17.09 -14.26
N LEU A 691 0.28 -17.56 -15.27
CA LEU A 691 0.06 -16.85 -16.50
C LEU A 691 -1.40 -16.46 -16.63
N THR A 692 -1.64 -15.28 -17.19
CA THR A 692 -2.93 -14.88 -17.75
C THR A 692 -2.81 -14.88 -19.27
N THR A 693 -3.72 -15.52 -19.97
CA THR A 693 -3.68 -15.63 -21.42
C THR A 693 -5.01 -15.20 -22.03
N SER A 694 -4.99 -14.19 -22.91
CA SER A 694 -6.16 -13.73 -23.64
C SER A 694 -6.20 -14.31 -25.07
N LYS A 695 -5.03 -14.58 -25.65
CA LYS A 695 -4.90 -15.13 -27.01
C LYS A 695 -3.65 -16.01 -27.10
N LEU A 696 -3.81 -17.19 -27.73
CA LEU A 696 -2.72 -18.13 -27.93
C LEU A 696 -2.31 -18.14 -29.41
N ALA A 697 -1.03 -17.85 -29.69
CA ALA A 697 -0.44 -17.94 -30.99
C ALA A 697 0.07 -19.37 -31.28
N LYS A 698 0.25 -19.73 -32.52
CA LYS A 698 1.08 -20.89 -32.91
C LYS A 698 2.56 -20.47 -32.70
N LEU A 699 3.29 -21.20 -31.88
CA LEU A 699 4.75 -21.02 -31.72
C LEU A 699 5.45 -21.86 -32.81
N ASP A 700 6.44 -21.28 -33.46
CA ASP A 700 7.36 -21.94 -34.37
C ASP A 700 8.58 -22.42 -33.58
N LEU A 701 8.55 -23.67 -33.14
CA LEU A 701 9.61 -24.24 -32.32
C LEU A 701 10.94 -24.32 -33.05
N THR A 702 10.90 -24.54 -34.38
CA THR A 702 12.13 -24.59 -35.18
C THR A 702 12.83 -23.23 -35.18
N ALA A 703 12.09 -22.14 -35.38
CA ALA A 703 12.62 -20.79 -35.26
C ALA A 703 13.12 -20.46 -33.87
N MET A 704 12.57 -21.14 -32.83
CA MET A 704 12.96 -21.00 -31.43
C MET A 704 14.10 -21.94 -30.99
N GLY A 705 14.79 -22.57 -31.96
CA GLY A 705 16.01 -23.36 -31.67
C GLY A 705 15.76 -24.85 -31.40
N PHE A 706 14.54 -25.35 -31.60
CA PHE A 706 14.25 -26.78 -31.47
C PHE A 706 14.64 -27.54 -32.75
N ALA A 707 14.72 -28.87 -32.67
CA ALA A 707 15.12 -29.70 -33.78
C ALA A 707 14.09 -29.71 -34.92
N ASP A 708 12.82 -29.67 -34.56
CA ASP A 708 11.66 -29.66 -35.45
C ASP A 708 10.46 -29.00 -34.74
N ASP A 709 9.34 -28.83 -35.46
CA ASP A 709 8.11 -28.21 -34.95
C ASP A 709 7.07 -29.27 -34.48
N GLU A 710 7.43 -30.55 -34.43
CA GLU A 710 6.51 -31.62 -34.03
C GLU A 710 6.31 -31.62 -32.50
N VAL A 711 5.06 -31.80 -32.07
CA VAL A 711 4.68 -31.87 -30.64
C VAL A 711 3.65 -32.98 -30.49
N ASP A 712 3.99 -33.99 -29.69
CA ASP A 712 3.03 -35.02 -29.30
C ASP A 712 2.07 -34.45 -28.25
N LEU A 713 0.78 -34.45 -28.59
CA LEU A 713 -0.31 -34.02 -27.71
C LEU A 713 -1.21 -35.17 -27.28
N THR A 714 -0.74 -36.43 -27.49
CA THR A 714 -1.48 -37.61 -27.05
C THR A 714 -1.65 -37.55 -25.50
N PRO A 715 -2.88 -37.56 -24.98
CA PRO A 715 -3.09 -37.53 -23.54
C PRO A 715 -2.28 -38.61 -22.83
N PRO A 716 -1.56 -38.27 -21.75
CA PRO A 716 -0.80 -39.27 -20.99
C PRO A 716 -1.78 -40.33 -20.47
N LYS A 717 -1.39 -41.60 -20.54
CA LYS A 717 -2.15 -42.66 -19.87
C LYS A 717 -2.30 -42.29 -18.41
N THR A 718 -3.55 -42.17 -17.95
CA THR A 718 -3.85 -41.81 -16.59
C THR A 718 -3.15 -42.82 -15.69
N LEU A 719 -2.08 -42.38 -15.00
CA LEU A 719 -1.55 -43.14 -13.87
C LEU A 719 -2.67 -43.13 -12.83
N THR A 720 -3.36 -44.23 -12.67
CA THR A 720 -4.27 -44.48 -11.57
C THR A 720 -3.44 -44.55 -10.30
N GLY A 721 -2.88 -43.45 -9.89
CA GLY A 721 -2.35 -43.24 -8.56
C GLY A 721 -3.55 -43.27 -7.63
N THR A 722 -3.60 -44.19 -6.70
CA THR A 722 -4.52 -44.17 -5.56
C THR A 722 -4.47 -42.77 -4.98
N ALA A 723 -5.55 -41.99 -5.15
CA ALA A 723 -5.72 -40.73 -4.48
C ALA A 723 -5.56 -40.99 -2.98
N THR A 724 -4.43 -40.57 -2.44
CA THR A 724 -4.22 -40.64 -0.98
C THR A 724 -5.26 -39.72 -0.39
N THR A 725 -6.27 -40.30 0.26
CA THR A 725 -7.32 -39.55 0.93
C THR A 725 -6.66 -38.83 2.10
N ILE A 726 -6.39 -37.55 1.94
CA ILE A 726 -5.83 -36.73 3.02
C ILE A 726 -6.89 -36.59 4.08
N LYS A 727 -6.60 -37.11 5.27
CA LYS A 727 -7.52 -37.02 6.40
C LYS A 727 -7.53 -35.60 6.95
N PRO A 728 -8.69 -34.96 7.10
CA PRO A 728 -8.79 -33.64 7.70
C PRO A 728 -8.24 -33.60 9.12
N THR A 729 -7.51 -32.54 9.48
CA THR A 729 -7.00 -32.31 10.85
C THR A 729 -7.04 -30.81 11.19
N ALA A 730 -7.15 -30.48 12.48
CA ALA A 730 -7.13 -29.10 12.93
C ALA A 730 -5.78 -28.42 12.63
N GLN A 731 -4.67 -29.17 12.66
CA GLN A 731 -3.37 -28.63 12.29
C GLN A 731 -3.32 -28.26 10.79
N LEU A 732 -3.77 -29.14 9.91
CA LEU A 732 -3.89 -28.82 8.49
C LEU A 732 -4.83 -27.64 8.26
N GLY A 733 -5.89 -27.50 9.06
CA GLY A 733 -6.80 -26.36 9.02
C GLY A 733 -6.12 -25.05 9.42
N LYS A 734 -5.28 -25.05 10.45
CA LYS A 734 -4.45 -23.91 10.84
C LYS A 734 -3.49 -23.51 9.70
N ASP A 735 -2.74 -24.46 9.17
CA ASP A 735 -1.77 -24.23 8.11
C ASP A 735 -2.44 -23.72 6.82
N THR A 736 -3.60 -24.26 6.49
CA THR A 736 -4.42 -23.81 5.36
C THR A 736 -4.93 -22.39 5.59
N SER A 737 -5.42 -22.07 6.79
CA SER A 737 -5.91 -20.75 7.15
C SER A 737 -4.81 -19.67 7.07
N LEU A 738 -3.60 -20.01 7.46
CA LEU A 738 -2.41 -19.17 7.28
C LEU A 738 -2.10 -18.97 5.79
N ARG A 739 -2.03 -20.07 5.04
CA ARG A 739 -1.70 -20.06 3.63
C ARG A 739 -2.69 -19.25 2.78
N TYR A 740 -3.98 -19.35 3.07
CA TYR A 740 -5.04 -18.64 2.33
C TYR A 740 -5.44 -17.30 2.96
N GLY A 741 -4.76 -16.87 4.04
CA GLY A 741 -4.95 -15.56 4.64
C GLY A 741 -6.24 -15.38 5.45
N CYS A 742 -6.92 -16.47 5.85
CA CYS A 742 -8.17 -16.39 6.62
C CYS A 742 -7.99 -15.63 7.94
N ILE A 743 -6.83 -15.82 8.59
CA ILE A 743 -6.49 -15.18 9.87
C ILE A 743 -6.23 -13.68 9.76
N ALA A 744 -6.04 -13.16 8.55
CA ALA A 744 -5.93 -11.72 8.33
C ALA A 744 -7.26 -10.97 8.57
N CYS A 745 -8.38 -11.71 8.64
CA CYS A 745 -9.71 -11.16 8.90
C CYS A 745 -10.37 -11.77 10.13
N HIS A 746 -10.03 -13.01 10.52
CA HIS A 746 -10.70 -13.75 11.58
C HIS A 746 -9.79 -13.96 12.80
N ALA A 747 -10.12 -13.34 13.93
CA ALA A 747 -9.38 -13.49 15.17
C ALA A 747 -9.47 -14.92 15.71
N THR A 748 -8.34 -15.58 15.93
CA THR A 748 -8.26 -16.94 16.47
C THR A 748 -8.16 -16.99 17.99
N GLY A 749 -7.73 -15.89 18.62
CA GLY A 749 -7.44 -15.80 20.04
C GLY A 749 -6.14 -16.49 20.46
N GLU A 750 -5.36 -16.98 19.52
CA GLU A 750 -4.01 -17.48 19.78
C GLU A 750 -3.06 -16.29 20.00
N LYS A 751 -2.13 -16.40 20.96
CA LYS A 751 -1.23 -15.29 21.32
C LYS A 751 -0.30 -14.88 20.18
N GLU A 752 0.02 -15.82 19.31
CA GLU A 752 0.94 -15.66 18.18
C GLU A 752 0.27 -15.03 16.94
N ILE A 753 -1.06 -14.96 16.94
CA ILE A 753 -1.84 -14.42 15.82
C ILE A 753 -2.58 -13.18 16.29
N PRO A 754 -2.20 -11.98 15.86
CA PRO A 754 -2.87 -10.75 16.28
C PRO A 754 -4.34 -10.71 15.81
N ALA A 755 -5.17 -10.04 16.59
CA ALA A 755 -6.56 -9.85 16.21
C ALA A 755 -6.64 -8.87 15.02
N PRO A 756 -7.27 -9.27 13.92
CA PRO A 756 -7.41 -8.38 12.76
C PRO A 756 -8.42 -7.28 13.06
N ALA A 757 -8.13 -6.10 12.56
CA ALA A 757 -9.04 -4.95 12.62
C ALA A 757 -8.98 -4.14 11.33
N ALA A 758 -10.10 -3.52 10.97
CA ALA A 758 -10.22 -2.56 9.89
C ALA A 758 -10.78 -1.24 10.42
N THR A 759 -10.63 -0.20 9.67
CA THR A 759 -11.28 1.09 9.94
C THR A 759 -12.48 1.22 9.03
N ASN A 760 -13.65 1.52 9.58
CA ASN A 760 -14.86 1.77 8.80
C ASN A 760 -14.87 3.18 8.19
N ALA A 761 -15.92 3.51 7.46
CA ALA A 761 -16.09 4.83 6.83
C ALA A 761 -16.16 5.99 7.84
N GLU A 762 -16.64 5.71 9.05
CA GLU A 762 -16.71 6.68 10.14
C GLU A 762 -15.39 6.80 10.95
N GLY A 763 -14.32 6.14 10.51
CA GLY A 763 -13.01 6.15 11.18
C GLY A 763 -12.91 5.20 12.39
N ALA A 764 -13.98 4.47 12.74
CA ALA A 764 -13.97 3.56 13.87
C ALA A 764 -13.28 2.23 13.54
N GLN A 765 -12.53 1.70 14.50
CA GLN A 765 -11.98 0.34 14.41
C GLN A 765 -13.09 -0.70 14.53
N VAL A 766 -13.20 -1.53 13.52
CA VAL A 766 -14.13 -2.65 13.48
C VAL A 766 -13.35 -3.95 13.25
N ALA A 767 -13.85 -5.05 13.80
CA ALA A 767 -13.31 -6.36 13.43
C ALA A 767 -13.57 -6.61 11.94
N VAL A 768 -12.57 -7.08 11.23
CA VAL A 768 -12.65 -7.31 9.78
C VAL A 768 -13.62 -8.44 9.45
N GLY A 769 -13.63 -9.47 10.28
CA GLY A 769 -14.53 -10.63 10.15
C GLY A 769 -14.92 -11.20 11.51
N PRO A 770 -15.96 -12.04 11.56
CA PRO A 770 -16.36 -12.69 12.79
C PRO A 770 -15.20 -13.45 13.43
N PRO A 771 -14.92 -13.25 14.73
CA PRO A 771 -13.83 -13.97 15.40
C PRO A 771 -14.12 -15.48 15.41
N TRP A 772 -13.11 -16.29 15.14
CA TRP A 772 -13.22 -17.76 15.15
C TRP A 772 -13.18 -18.34 16.56
N ILE A 773 -12.51 -17.63 17.50
CA ILE A 773 -12.50 -18.06 18.90
C ILE A 773 -13.90 -18.08 19.49
N GLY A 774 -14.36 -19.30 19.84
CA GLY A 774 -15.69 -19.52 20.40
C GLY A 774 -16.83 -19.34 19.39
N LEU A 775 -16.53 -19.37 18.09
CA LEU A 775 -17.53 -19.29 17.03
C LEU A 775 -18.37 -20.56 16.95
N TRP A 776 -17.75 -21.75 17.00
CA TRP A 776 -18.45 -23.03 16.95
C TRP A 776 -19.50 -23.15 18.06
N GLY A 777 -20.72 -23.49 17.68
CA GLY A 777 -21.84 -23.62 18.60
C GLY A 777 -22.45 -22.30 19.07
N SER A 778 -21.93 -21.13 18.66
CA SER A 778 -22.49 -19.84 19.04
C SER A 778 -23.73 -19.48 18.23
N HIS A 779 -24.56 -18.58 18.77
CA HIS A 779 -25.66 -17.96 18.04
C HIS A 779 -25.11 -16.93 17.03
N ARG A 780 -25.76 -16.80 15.86
CA ARG A 780 -25.39 -15.82 14.84
C ARG A 780 -26.63 -15.18 14.23
N THR A 781 -26.62 -13.83 14.13
CA THR A 781 -27.59 -13.02 13.38
C THR A 781 -26.98 -12.53 12.05
N PHE A 782 -27.82 -12.29 11.07
CA PHE A 782 -27.43 -11.87 9.73
C PHE A 782 -28.13 -10.56 9.36
N THR A 783 -27.56 -9.88 8.36
CA THR A 783 -28.02 -8.58 7.88
C THR A 783 -29.42 -8.57 7.30
N ASP A 784 -29.93 -9.73 6.87
CA ASP A 784 -31.30 -9.93 6.38
C ASP A 784 -32.33 -10.18 7.51
N GLY A 785 -31.90 -10.10 8.77
CA GLY A 785 -32.72 -10.35 9.96
C GLY A 785 -32.88 -11.83 10.30
N SER A 786 -32.34 -12.75 9.50
CA SER A 786 -32.34 -14.17 9.82
C SER A 786 -31.30 -14.49 10.90
N PHE A 787 -31.43 -15.69 11.51
CA PHE A 787 -30.47 -16.14 12.51
C PHE A 787 -30.29 -17.65 12.50
N ILE A 788 -29.17 -18.11 13.05
CA ILE A 788 -28.93 -19.50 13.40
C ILE A 788 -28.69 -19.62 14.91
N LYS A 789 -29.29 -20.65 15.53
CA LYS A 789 -29.16 -20.87 16.98
C LYS A 789 -27.77 -21.35 17.37
N SER A 790 -27.12 -22.05 16.49
CA SER A 790 -25.81 -22.67 16.72
C SER A 790 -25.03 -22.73 15.41
N VAL A 791 -23.84 -22.11 15.37
CA VAL A 791 -22.92 -22.24 14.25
C VAL A 791 -22.45 -23.69 14.14
N ASP A 792 -22.69 -24.30 13.01
CA ASP A 792 -22.38 -25.68 12.66
C ASP A 792 -21.49 -25.79 11.42
N GLU A 793 -21.19 -27.03 11.03
CA GLU A 793 -20.39 -27.33 9.84
C GLU A 793 -21.06 -26.80 8.56
N THR A 794 -22.38 -26.93 8.45
CA THR A 794 -23.15 -26.51 7.27
C THR A 794 -23.00 -25.01 7.05
N TYR A 795 -23.16 -24.21 8.09
CA TYR A 795 -22.99 -22.75 8.03
C TYR A 795 -21.55 -22.37 7.73
N LEU A 796 -20.56 -22.99 8.39
CA LEU A 796 -19.15 -22.64 8.15
C LEU A 796 -18.74 -22.98 6.72
N ARG A 797 -19.18 -24.11 6.18
CA ARG A 797 -18.94 -24.50 4.79
C ARG A 797 -19.58 -23.51 3.82
N GLU A 798 -20.82 -23.13 4.06
CA GLU A 798 -21.52 -22.11 3.28
C GLU A 798 -20.76 -20.77 3.31
N SER A 799 -20.37 -20.30 4.49
CA SER A 799 -19.66 -19.03 4.67
C SER A 799 -18.29 -19.02 4.00
N ILE A 800 -17.59 -20.16 3.90
CA ILE A 800 -16.32 -20.29 3.19
C ILE A 800 -16.54 -20.26 1.66
N LEU A 801 -17.56 -20.95 1.18
CA LEU A 801 -17.78 -21.13 -0.26
C LEU A 801 -18.58 -20.00 -0.89
N ASP A 802 -19.55 -19.45 -0.18
CA ASP A 802 -20.43 -18.38 -0.65
C ASP A 802 -20.67 -17.34 0.48
N PRO A 803 -19.64 -16.55 0.82
CA PRO A 803 -19.71 -15.62 1.96
C PRO A 803 -20.72 -14.49 1.78
N GLY A 804 -21.11 -14.18 0.54
CA GLY A 804 -22.11 -13.18 0.22
C GLY A 804 -23.57 -13.63 0.48
N ARG A 805 -23.82 -14.93 0.66
CA ARG A 805 -25.16 -15.49 0.82
C ARG A 805 -25.83 -15.06 2.14
N ARG A 806 -25.09 -15.09 3.22
CA ARG A 806 -25.54 -14.65 4.55
C ARG A 806 -24.41 -13.90 5.25
N VAL A 807 -24.49 -12.59 5.20
CA VAL A 807 -23.48 -11.73 5.84
C VAL A 807 -23.82 -11.58 7.33
N ALA A 808 -22.86 -11.88 8.19
CA ALA A 808 -23.04 -11.73 9.63
C ALA A 808 -23.23 -10.25 9.99
N GLU A 809 -24.21 -9.95 10.86
CA GLU A 809 -24.50 -8.61 11.33
C GLU A 809 -23.27 -7.95 11.96
N GLY A 810 -22.97 -6.73 11.56
CA GLY A 810 -21.79 -5.98 11.98
C GLY A 810 -20.52 -6.22 11.12
N PHE A 811 -20.57 -7.11 10.12
CA PHE A 811 -19.46 -7.45 9.24
C PHE A 811 -19.75 -7.21 7.75
N GLU A 812 -20.67 -6.33 7.47
CA GLU A 812 -21.00 -5.88 6.14
C GLU A 812 -19.79 -5.15 5.50
N THR A 813 -19.58 -5.34 4.21
CA THR A 813 -18.44 -4.71 3.51
C THR A 813 -18.52 -3.19 3.58
N GLU A 814 -19.73 -2.63 3.61
CA GLU A 814 -19.99 -1.21 3.78
C GLU A 814 -19.45 -0.66 5.12
N LYS A 815 -19.46 -1.50 6.16
CA LYS A 815 -18.97 -1.13 7.50
C LYS A 815 -17.48 -1.44 7.67
N THR A 816 -17.03 -2.57 7.14
CA THR A 816 -15.65 -3.05 7.33
C THR A 816 -14.69 -2.56 6.26
N GLY A 817 -15.22 -2.16 5.10
CA GLY A 817 -14.43 -1.81 3.92
C GLY A 817 -13.72 -3.01 3.26
N VAL A 818 -13.95 -4.22 3.77
CA VAL A 818 -13.32 -5.45 3.26
C VAL A 818 -14.39 -6.55 3.25
N GLY A 819 -14.55 -7.23 2.11
CA GLY A 819 -15.40 -8.41 1.99
C GLY A 819 -14.60 -9.71 2.16
N MET A 820 -15.27 -10.76 2.61
CA MET A 820 -14.69 -12.11 2.56
C MET A 820 -14.73 -12.62 1.11
N PRO A 821 -13.59 -13.04 0.52
CA PRO A 821 -13.60 -13.63 -0.82
C PRO A 821 -14.22 -15.03 -0.80
N SER A 822 -14.83 -15.44 -1.92
CA SER A 822 -15.28 -16.81 -2.09
C SER A 822 -14.09 -17.76 -2.30
N TYR A 823 -14.08 -18.86 -1.57
CA TYR A 823 -13.11 -19.95 -1.75
C TYR A 823 -13.67 -21.12 -2.58
N LEU A 824 -14.79 -20.89 -3.26
CA LEU A 824 -15.43 -21.86 -4.15
C LEU A 824 -14.45 -22.28 -5.27
N GLY A 825 -14.17 -23.57 -5.35
CA GLY A 825 -13.22 -24.11 -6.31
C GLY A 825 -11.73 -23.81 -6.02
N VAL A 826 -11.44 -23.03 -4.98
CA VAL A 826 -10.08 -22.71 -4.50
C VAL A 826 -9.61 -23.77 -3.51
N LEU A 827 -10.40 -23.99 -2.45
CA LEU A 827 -10.14 -25.00 -1.42
C LEU A 827 -10.72 -26.35 -1.82
N LYS A 828 -10.02 -27.42 -1.48
CA LYS A 828 -10.50 -28.80 -1.58
C LYS A 828 -11.35 -29.17 -0.37
N ASP A 829 -12.23 -30.16 -0.48
CA ASP A 829 -13.12 -30.56 0.62
C ASP A 829 -12.38 -30.88 1.91
N HIS A 830 -11.28 -31.64 1.86
CA HIS A 830 -10.48 -31.97 3.03
C HIS A 830 -9.79 -30.74 3.66
N GLU A 831 -9.50 -29.70 2.89
CA GLU A 831 -8.96 -28.43 3.40
C GLU A 831 -10.05 -27.62 4.11
N ILE A 832 -11.26 -27.57 3.56
CA ILE A 832 -12.43 -26.96 4.20
C ILE A 832 -12.76 -27.67 5.50
N ASP A 833 -12.85 -29.00 5.49
CA ASP A 833 -13.09 -29.81 6.68
C ASP A 833 -12.03 -29.55 7.76
N SER A 834 -10.78 -29.41 7.34
CA SER A 834 -9.66 -29.11 8.24
C SER A 834 -9.79 -27.73 8.87
N ILE A 835 -10.18 -26.70 8.10
CA ILE A 835 -10.45 -25.35 8.63
C ILE A 835 -11.60 -25.40 9.64
N ILE A 836 -12.66 -26.14 9.36
CA ILE A 836 -13.79 -26.32 10.29
C ILE A 836 -13.33 -27.00 11.58
N LEU A 837 -12.50 -28.06 11.50
CA LEU A 837 -11.89 -28.69 12.67
C LEU A 837 -11.02 -27.73 13.47
N TYR A 838 -10.28 -26.86 12.79
CA TYR A 838 -9.47 -25.82 13.46
C TYR A 838 -10.38 -24.84 14.21
N ILE A 839 -11.43 -24.31 13.58
CA ILE A 839 -12.41 -23.42 14.23
C ILE A 839 -13.05 -24.11 15.45
N GLN A 840 -13.40 -25.40 15.36
CA GLN A 840 -13.95 -26.18 16.49
C GLN A 840 -12.96 -26.26 17.65
N SER A 841 -11.65 -26.27 17.38
CA SER A 841 -10.61 -26.36 18.40
C SER A 841 -10.42 -25.04 19.18
N LEU A 842 -10.83 -23.90 18.61
CA LEU A 842 -10.65 -22.57 19.17
C LEU A 842 -11.72 -22.26 20.23
N LYS A 843 -11.49 -22.67 21.46
CA LYS A 843 -12.43 -22.47 22.58
C LYS A 843 -12.12 -21.18 23.33
N LYS A 844 -13.17 -20.43 23.74
CA LYS A 844 -13.00 -19.33 24.71
C LYS A 844 -12.48 -19.94 26.02
N LYS A 845 -11.38 -19.40 26.55
CA LYS A 845 -10.96 -19.75 27.92
C LYS A 845 -12.11 -19.37 28.85
N LYS A 846 -12.61 -20.32 29.63
CA LYS A 846 -13.50 -20.01 30.76
C LYS A 846 -12.72 -19.06 31.68
N LYS A 847 -13.28 -17.86 31.91
CA LYS A 847 -12.75 -16.90 32.90
C LYS A 847 -12.89 -17.51 34.28
#